data_9c25fe93eff17d651c1705f6337fbe78
#
_entry.id   9c25fe93eff17d651c1705f6337fbe78
#
_cell.length_a   1.000
_cell.length_b   1.000
_cell.length_c   1.000
_cell.angle_alpha   90.00
_cell.angle_beta   90.00
_cell.angle_gamma   90.00
#
_symmetry.space_group_name_H-M   'P 1'
#
loop_
_entity.id
_entity.type
_entity.pdbx_description
1 polymer ?
#
loop_
_entity_poly.entity_id
_entity_poly.type
_entity_poly.pdbx_seq_one_letter_code
_entity_poly.pdbx_strand_id
1 'polypeptide(L)'
;MAFQITPNVSVTRDSSGVVRQLSHLQQPFLAAGLAAGNPRALSRNYVQEVASVYSVDSALISTLDQAVGDTLTKDGLELRFGSQSSLFETTMVAYSQTRWSLPIWEAGLGVSILGGPQRVTSSRSTLHIKPIFHEPSKEPNYLPSDINESVLSELLGVKDRRIVLNWTRLRVYQYDPAKRYDPESTQTARQKDEALTQSLLRGGPPVLPLPAVPAAIKAGTHYAVTEVLFTLSPEQGEGKGLNWRVFLDVDSGSPLYLRALIAGAFANVFTQDPITLTGDTTKTACSGDATLDLLASTLTLSRLTSANPQTLTGQFVELEDVNPPTIAPPSVPNPSGDFTGVASGNIFASTNAYYHIDFLYGLMEQFGFDVPTYHSGTTFPVPADQADYGYGQINAYCAGNATGTGTGHFGFGTVDSCATSPGMAADFRVVMHEFCHNLLWNRVHSPNFGFAHSAGDSIAAVLSDPGSQAPDRFQTFPWVPIVNDRRHDRDLASGWAWGGTNDVGGYSSEQILSTTHFRIYRSLGGDDTDINVKTAAAQRVVFLLMNSIASLGPSPIIPTPTPVPWETALENSDTGTSSFQGVPGGTAHKVIRWGFEQQGLFQPSGAPTPVTTPGAPPDVDVYVDDGRGGQYPYQQVFWENTDIWNRLAPDGGTTHQTPIVNVPNYGYVIIKNRGTQTANNIVVSGYHCRPSAGLVWPDNWQAMTTASINVPGSLASGAQTTVGPFEWTPSEIGHECMLMSVSADGDLSNIDPAGALPCATGPTPDEQLARFDNNIGQRNVAPVAGGGGITGLLGSFVNRSFWTNNPYSREVRVNVEATLPPFLAQRGWQVVFRNPGGATFTLPPRGSREMQIGLKAGADFSAADVLAAGNLSGIVVKASIDGYVFGGITYRVDPTLKTPPVEVLPSAGSSGDCNKNAAKLIECLKLPAGEIKSVCVKKVTVEIEFKDCDC
;
A
#
# COMPACT_ATOMS: atom_id res chain seq x y z
N MET A 1 -2.23 -58.77 -5.09
CA MET A 1 -2.53 -58.20 -6.43
C MET A 1 -2.43 -56.69 -6.28
N ALA A 2 -1.84 -55.98 -7.24
CA ALA A 2 -1.80 -54.51 -7.16
C ALA A 2 -3.23 -53.95 -7.25
N PHE A 3 -3.57 -52.99 -6.43
CA PHE A 3 -4.86 -52.30 -6.44
C PHE A 3 -5.14 -51.72 -7.84
N GLN A 4 -6.26 -52.10 -8.43
CA GLN A 4 -6.66 -51.58 -9.72
C GLN A 4 -7.68 -50.45 -9.49
N ILE A 5 -7.39 -49.28 -10.07
CA ILE A 5 -8.30 -48.15 -10.06
C ILE A 5 -9.49 -48.52 -10.96
N THR A 6 -10.67 -48.67 -10.36
CA THR A 6 -11.92 -48.86 -11.09
C THR A 6 -12.59 -47.53 -11.42
N PRO A 7 -13.54 -47.46 -12.39
CA PRO A 7 -14.27 -46.25 -12.70
C PRO A 7 -15.00 -45.59 -11.53
N ASN A 8 -15.28 -46.40 -10.50
CA ASN A 8 -15.99 -45.92 -9.31
C ASN A 8 -15.09 -45.37 -8.21
N VAL A 9 -13.78 -45.35 -8.43
CA VAL A 9 -12.79 -44.72 -7.55
C VAL A 9 -12.32 -43.38 -8.16
N SER A 10 -12.66 -42.28 -7.56
CA SER A 10 -12.18 -40.97 -8.02
C SER A 10 -10.72 -40.76 -7.65
N VAL A 11 -9.93 -40.29 -8.61
CA VAL A 11 -8.49 -40.06 -8.45
C VAL A 11 -8.17 -38.60 -8.71
N THR A 12 -7.58 -37.91 -7.71
CA THR A 12 -7.05 -36.55 -7.88
C THR A 12 -5.53 -36.62 -8.02
N ARG A 13 -4.99 -35.91 -9.02
CA ARG A 13 -3.55 -35.78 -9.27
C ARG A 13 -3.12 -34.34 -9.15
N ASP A 14 -1.87 -34.10 -8.75
CA ASP A 14 -1.26 -32.79 -8.82
C ASP A 14 -0.82 -32.43 -10.24
N SER A 15 -0.26 -31.23 -10.41
CA SER A 15 0.23 -30.73 -11.70
C SER A 15 1.38 -31.56 -12.31
N SER A 16 2.05 -32.37 -11.51
CA SER A 16 3.12 -33.29 -11.94
C SER A 16 2.60 -34.70 -12.28
N GLY A 17 1.27 -34.91 -12.15
CA GLY A 17 0.61 -36.19 -12.43
C GLY A 17 0.65 -37.21 -11.27
N VAL A 18 1.21 -36.83 -10.13
CA VAL A 18 1.26 -37.69 -8.93
C VAL A 18 -0.11 -37.76 -8.30
N VAL A 19 -0.55 -39.02 -7.94
CA VAL A 19 -1.82 -39.19 -7.24
C VAL A 19 -1.74 -38.63 -5.83
N ARG A 20 -2.69 -37.72 -5.52
CA ARG A 20 -2.79 -37.06 -4.22
C ARG A 20 -4.00 -37.48 -3.41
N GLN A 21 -5.05 -37.97 -4.06
CA GLN A 21 -6.25 -38.45 -3.36
C GLN A 21 -6.90 -39.61 -4.12
N LEU A 22 -7.39 -40.57 -3.36
CA LEU A 22 -8.35 -41.57 -3.79
C LEU A 22 -9.64 -41.38 -3.00
N SER A 23 -10.78 -41.36 -3.70
CA SER A 23 -12.10 -41.34 -3.06
C SER A 23 -12.88 -42.61 -3.43
N HIS A 24 -13.35 -43.30 -2.39
CA HIS A 24 -14.04 -44.56 -2.47
C HIS A 24 -15.55 -44.44 -2.14
N LEU A 25 -16.12 -43.23 -2.27
CA LEU A 25 -17.51 -42.98 -1.88
C LEU A 25 -18.50 -43.84 -2.66
N GLN A 26 -18.23 -44.12 -3.94
CA GLN A 26 -19.08 -44.97 -4.79
C GLN A 26 -18.77 -46.45 -4.66
N GLN A 27 -17.54 -46.78 -4.26
CA GLN A 27 -17.10 -48.18 -4.05
C GLN A 27 -16.20 -48.22 -2.81
N PRO A 28 -16.79 -48.28 -1.60
CA PRO A 28 -16.03 -48.35 -0.36
C PRO A 28 -15.09 -49.53 -0.32
N PHE A 29 -13.88 -49.28 0.18
CA PHE A 29 -12.93 -50.37 0.41
C PHE A 29 -13.23 -51.06 1.72
N LEU A 30 -13.48 -52.37 1.61
CA LEU A 30 -13.73 -53.28 2.74
C LEU A 30 -12.61 -54.31 2.80
N ALA A 31 -11.92 -54.41 3.93
CA ALA A 31 -10.91 -55.49 4.08
C ALA A 31 -11.57 -56.79 4.45
N ALA A 32 -11.41 -57.80 3.60
CA ALA A 32 -11.91 -59.13 3.88
C ALA A 32 -11.18 -59.74 5.09
N GLY A 33 -11.97 -60.20 6.10
CA GLY A 33 -11.44 -60.99 7.21
C GLY A 33 -10.90 -60.19 8.40
N LEU A 34 -11.04 -58.87 8.45
CA LEU A 34 -10.70 -58.08 9.64
C LEU A 34 -11.89 -58.03 10.61
N ALA A 35 -11.60 -58.24 11.91
CA ALA A 35 -12.59 -58.04 12.96
C ALA A 35 -13.15 -56.61 12.92
N ALA A 36 -14.49 -56.49 12.94
CA ALA A 36 -15.13 -55.21 13.03
C ALA A 36 -14.63 -54.48 14.29
N GLY A 37 -14.06 -53.27 14.11
CA GLY A 37 -13.66 -52.45 15.24
C GLY A 37 -12.17 -52.03 15.34
N ASN A 38 -11.32 -52.40 14.35
CA ASN A 38 -9.91 -51.96 14.35
C ASN A 38 -9.57 -51.08 13.14
N PRO A 39 -9.78 -49.74 13.21
CA PRO A 39 -9.48 -48.81 12.13
C PRO A 39 -8.01 -48.83 11.70
N ARG A 40 -7.09 -49.02 12.63
CA ARG A 40 -5.65 -49.04 12.34
C ARG A 40 -5.25 -50.26 11.49
N ALA A 41 -5.81 -51.44 11.81
CA ALA A 41 -5.58 -52.63 11.00
C ALA A 41 -6.18 -52.51 9.60
N LEU A 42 -7.38 -51.96 9.47
CA LEU A 42 -8.03 -51.69 8.20
C LEU A 42 -7.21 -50.68 7.35
N SER A 43 -6.77 -49.57 7.95
CA SER A 43 -5.97 -48.54 7.23
C SER A 43 -4.61 -49.13 6.77
N ARG A 44 -3.94 -49.95 7.62
CA ARG A 44 -2.67 -50.59 7.25
C ARG A 44 -2.83 -51.48 6.02
N ASN A 45 -3.83 -52.36 6.04
CA ASN A 45 -4.10 -53.24 4.90
C ASN A 45 -4.44 -52.46 3.64
N TYR A 46 -5.25 -51.41 3.79
CA TYR A 46 -5.53 -50.49 2.70
C TYR A 46 -4.27 -49.85 2.12
N VAL A 47 -3.41 -49.26 2.97
CA VAL A 47 -2.16 -48.62 2.54
C VAL A 47 -1.26 -49.63 1.82
N GLN A 48 -1.17 -50.88 2.28
CA GLN A 48 -0.39 -51.96 1.64
C GLN A 48 -0.90 -52.25 0.22
N GLU A 49 -2.22 -52.16 0.02
CA GLU A 49 -2.79 -52.41 -1.32
C GLU A 49 -2.63 -51.20 -2.26
N VAL A 50 -2.79 -49.97 -1.78
CA VAL A 50 -2.76 -48.77 -2.63
C VAL A 50 -1.37 -48.14 -2.73
N ALA A 51 -0.35 -48.67 -2.06
CA ALA A 51 1.00 -48.06 -2.00
C ALA A 51 1.57 -47.77 -3.40
N SER A 52 1.43 -48.69 -4.34
CA SER A 52 1.91 -48.49 -5.71
C SER A 52 1.21 -47.35 -6.46
N VAL A 53 -0.07 -47.09 -6.13
CA VAL A 53 -0.85 -45.98 -6.74
C VAL A 53 -0.30 -44.62 -6.28
N TYR A 54 0.17 -44.55 -5.04
CA TYR A 54 0.81 -43.34 -4.47
C TYR A 54 2.32 -43.31 -4.73
N SER A 55 2.85 -44.15 -5.59
CA SER A 55 4.31 -44.25 -5.87
C SER A 55 5.14 -44.57 -4.61
N VAL A 56 4.57 -45.31 -3.67
CA VAL A 56 5.23 -45.76 -2.45
C VAL A 56 5.87 -47.12 -2.70
N ASP A 57 7.18 -47.24 -2.44
CA ASP A 57 7.90 -48.50 -2.50
C ASP A 57 7.43 -49.44 -1.36
N SER A 58 7.40 -50.72 -1.63
CA SER A 58 7.06 -51.74 -0.66
C SER A 58 7.99 -51.75 0.58
N ALA A 59 9.22 -51.33 0.41
CA ALA A 59 10.18 -51.19 1.51
C ALA A 59 9.71 -50.13 2.53
N LEU A 60 9.04 -49.06 2.09
CA LEU A 60 8.57 -47.95 2.94
C LEU A 60 7.38 -48.34 3.85
N ILE A 61 6.64 -49.38 3.49
CA ILE A 61 5.45 -49.80 4.23
C ILE A 61 5.71 -50.94 5.24
N SER A 62 6.96 -51.37 5.36
CA SER A 62 7.32 -52.39 6.36
C SER A 62 7.18 -51.93 7.81
N THR A 63 7.19 -50.61 8.06
CA THR A 63 7.23 -49.98 9.36
C THR A 63 5.91 -49.30 9.76
N LEU A 64 4.79 -49.55 9.05
CA LEU A 64 3.49 -48.92 9.31
C LEU A 64 2.95 -49.08 10.77
N ASP A 65 3.38 -50.11 11.47
CA ASP A 65 2.99 -50.34 12.87
C ASP A 65 3.93 -49.65 13.89
N GLN A 66 5.06 -49.17 13.42
CA GLN A 66 6.02 -48.42 14.28
C GLN A 66 5.58 -46.97 14.41
N ALA A 67 5.66 -46.41 15.61
CA ALA A 67 5.43 -44.99 15.84
C ALA A 67 6.57 -44.14 15.29
N VAL A 68 6.26 -42.87 14.94
CA VAL A 68 7.30 -41.88 14.65
C VAL A 68 8.23 -41.71 15.85
N GLY A 69 9.52 -41.48 15.57
CA GLY A 69 10.52 -41.26 16.61
C GLY A 69 10.67 -39.76 16.93
N ASP A 70 11.41 -39.48 17.99
CA ASP A 70 11.74 -38.16 18.51
C ASP A 70 13.25 -37.91 18.61
N THR A 71 14.05 -38.90 18.24
CA THR A 71 15.52 -38.86 18.27
C THR A 71 16.08 -39.23 16.90
N LEU A 72 17.28 -38.71 16.58
CA LEU A 72 18.00 -39.06 15.38
C LEU A 72 18.52 -40.50 15.45
N THR A 73 18.10 -41.33 14.49
CA THR A 73 18.54 -42.71 14.31
C THR A 73 19.28 -42.87 12.98
N LYS A 74 19.65 -44.08 12.62
CA LYS A 74 20.20 -44.42 11.27
C LYS A 74 19.12 -44.94 10.30
N ASP A 75 17.85 -44.87 10.70
CA ASP A 75 16.75 -45.42 9.92
C ASP A 75 16.62 -44.71 8.56
N GLY A 76 16.27 -45.47 7.57
CA GLY A 76 16.08 -45.03 6.21
C GLY A 76 14.82 -44.17 6.02
N LEU A 77 14.44 -44.01 4.77
CA LEU A 77 13.11 -43.46 4.43
C LEU A 77 12.04 -44.54 4.68
N GLU A 78 11.00 -44.19 5.46
CA GLU A 78 9.97 -45.12 5.90
C GLU A 78 8.60 -44.44 6.03
N LEU A 79 7.53 -45.22 6.16
CA LEU A 79 6.21 -44.77 6.60
C LEU A 79 5.91 -45.35 7.98
N ARG A 80 5.70 -44.48 8.96
CA ARG A 80 5.41 -44.88 10.33
C ARG A 80 4.05 -44.35 10.77
N PHE A 81 3.42 -45.02 11.72
CA PHE A 81 2.18 -44.56 12.33
C PHE A 81 2.37 -43.20 13.01
N GLY A 82 1.59 -42.24 12.56
CA GLY A 82 1.62 -40.88 13.11
C GLY A 82 0.56 -40.63 14.17
N SER A 83 -0.72 -40.80 13.80
CA SER A 83 -1.82 -40.58 14.72
C SER A 83 -3.11 -41.27 14.27
N GLN A 84 -4.06 -41.39 15.21
CA GLN A 84 -5.43 -41.77 14.94
C GLN A 84 -6.35 -40.81 15.69
N SER A 85 -7.35 -40.30 15.00
CA SER A 85 -8.39 -39.45 15.59
C SER A 85 -9.77 -39.86 15.10
N SER A 86 -10.78 -39.69 15.92
CA SER A 86 -12.16 -39.98 15.54
C SER A 86 -13.03 -38.78 15.82
N LEU A 87 -13.85 -38.42 14.84
CA LEU A 87 -14.83 -37.39 14.92
C LEU A 87 -16.13 -37.89 14.35
N PHE A 88 -17.17 -37.99 15.20
CA PHE A 88 -18.44 -38.65 14.90
C PHE A 88 -18.22 -40.10 14.45
N GLU A 89 -18.74 -40.45 13.29
CA GLU A 89 -18.61 -41.81 12.73
C GLU A 89 -17.35 -42.02 11.88
N THR A 90 -16.54 -40.99 11.71
CA THR A 90 -15.32 -41.03 10.89
C THR A 90 -14.08 -41.15 11.76
N THR A 91 -13.25 -42.14 11.45
CA THR A 91 -11.91 -42.27 12.05
C THR A 91 -10.85 -41.95 10.97
N MET A 92 -9.95 -41.07 11.24
CA MET A 92 -8.77 -40.79 10.42
C MET A 92 -7.56 -41.50 11.04
N VAL A 93 -6.83 -42.25 10.20
CA VAL A 93 -5.53 -42.83 10.55
C VAL A 93 -4.46 -42.18 9.65
N ALA A 94 -3.45 -41.61 10.27
CA ALA A 94 -2.38 -40.91 9.57
C ALA A 94 -1.04 -41.64 9.72
N TYR A 95 -0.32 -41.73 8.62
CA TYR A 95 1.05 -42.24 8.55
C TYR A 95 1.97 -41.11 8.11
N SER A 96 3.03 -40.86 8.88
CA SER A 96 4.06 -39.89 8.51
C SER A 96 5.16 -40.54 7.68
N GLN A 97 5.61 -39.84 6.65
CA GLN A 97 6.87 -40.17 6.01
C GLN A 97 8.01 -39.76 6.91
N THR A 98 8.98 -40.66 7.14
CA THR A 98 10.05 -40.44 8.11
C THR A 98 11.44 -40.68 7.48
N ARG A 99 12.44 -39.96 7.98
CA ARG A 99 13.86 -40.22 7.80
C ARG A 99 14.54 -40.11 9.15
N TRP A 100 15.48 -40.97 9.45
CA TRP A 100 16.14 -41.06 10.78
C TRP A 100 15.15 -41.27 11.93
N SER A 101 14.06 -41.99 11.71
CA SER A 101 12.86 -42.14 12.52
C SER A 101 11.99 -40.86 12.69
N LEU A 102 12.49 -39.70 12.30
CA LEU A 102 11.85 -38.41 12.47
C LEU A 102 10.84 -38.15 11.36
N PRO A 103 9.66 -37.55 11.67
CA PRO A 103 8.68 -37.23 10.66
C PRO A 103 9.11 -36.07 9.77
N ILE A 104 8.94 -36.26 8.48
CA ILE A 104 9.13 -35.18 7.50
C ILE A 104 7.93 -34.23 7.61
N TRP A 105 8.20 -32.93 7.69
CA TRP A 105 7.17 -31.91 7.82
C TRP A 105 6.19 -31.93 6.64
N GLU A 106 4.89 -31.97 6.96
CA GLU A 106 3.78 -32.03 6.00
C GLU A 106 3.80 -33.25 5.03
N ALA A 107 4.61 -34.25 5.26
CA ALA A 107 4.71 -35.42 4.40
C ALA A 107 4.09 -36.65 5.05
N GLY A 108 3.03 -37.18 4.45
CA GLY A 108 2.33 -38.34 4.99
C GLY A 108 1.18 -38.87 4.13
N LEU A 109 0.51 -39.86 4.66
CA LEU A 109 -0.65 -40.50 4.04
C LEU A 109 -1.78 -40.63 5.11
N GLY A 110 -2.91 -40.01 4.85
CA GLY A 110 -4.10 -40.06 5.69
C GLY A 110 -5.15 -40.98 5.08
N VAL A 111 -5.81 -41.78 5.91
CA VAL A 111 -6.90 -42.69 5.54
C VAL A 111 -8.13 -42.39 6.36
N SER A 112 -9.25 -42.09 5.68
CA SER A 112 -10.54 -41.82 6.31
C SER A 112 -11.40 -43.08 6.28
N ILE A 113 -11.87 -43.44 7.45
CA ILE A 113 -12.67 -44.67 7.69
C ILE A 113 -14.00 -44.28 8.29
N LEU A 114 -15.10 -44.68 7.67
CA LEU A 114 -16.45 -44.50 8.17
C LEU A 114 -16.92 -45.73 8.88
N GLY A 115 -17.62 -45.56 10.02
CA GLY A 115 -18.16 -46.66 10.80
C GLY A 115 -19.44 -47.31 10.24
N GLY A 116 -19.89 -48.39 10.82
CA GLY A 116 -21.14 -49.10 10.70
C GLY A 116 -21.55 -49.65 9.32
N PRO A 117 -20.91 -50.62 8.67
CA PRO A 117 -19.62 -51.25 8.96
C PRO A 117 -18.41 -50.39 8.61
N GLN A 118 -17.25 -50.69 9.20
CA GLN A 118 -16.02 -49.95 8.91
C GLN A 118 -15.60 -50.12 7.47
N ARG A 119 -15.38 -48.99 6.78
CA ARG A 119 -14.98 -48.94 5.39
C ARG A 119 -14.13 -47.69 5.10
N VAL A 120 -13.10 -47.86 4.29
CA VAL A 120 -12.34 -46.72 3.83
C VAL A 120 -13.15 -45.94 2.79
N THR A 121 -13.34 -44.66 3.03
CA THR A 121 -14.05 -43.72 2.15
C THR A 121 -13.13 -42.85 1.33
N SER A 122 -11.95 -42.55 1.85
CA SER A 122 -10.94 -41.77 1.11
C SER A 122 -9.55 -41.96 1.70
N SER A 123 -8.53 -41.62 0.89
CA SER A 123 -7.17 -41.45 1.35
C SER A 123 -6.53 -40.25 0.65
N ARG A 124 -5.60 -39.57 1.35
CA ARG A 124 -4.90 -38.38 0.84
C ARG A 124 -3.41 -38.51 1.11
N SER A 125 -2.59 -38.13 0.11
CA SER A 125 -1.14 -38.23 0.17
C SER A 125 -0.50 -36.86 -0.04
N THR A 126 0.40 -36.51 0.87
CA THR A 126 1.34 -35.40 0.75
C THR A 126 2.78 -35.89 0.72
N LEU A 127 3.00 -37.15 0.36
CA LEU A 127 4.32 -37.79 0.32
C LEU A 127 5.28 -37.03 -0.63
N HIS A 128 6.50 -36.82 -0.17
CA HIS A 128 7.60 -36.33 -1.00
C HIS A 128 8.15 -37.47 -1.85
N ILE A 129 8.11 -37.28 -3.17
CA ILE A 129 8.58 -38.28 -4.12
C ILE A 129 10.09 -38.10 -4.39
N LYS A 130 10.89 -39.14 -4.16
CA LYS A 130 12.35 -39.09 -4.30
C LYS A 130 13.02 -37.94 -3.54
N PRO A 131 12.81 -37.79 -2.24
CA PRO A 131 13.38 -36.70 -1.46
C PRO A 131 14.92 -36.81 -1.42
N ILE A 132 15.58 -35.65 -1.45
CA ILE A 132 17.03 -35.54 -1.32
C ILE A 132 17.32 -35.11 0.13
N PHE A 133 18.24 -35.78 0.81
CA PHE A 133 18.58 -35.54 2.20
C PHE A 133 20.01 -35.06 2.36
N HIS A 134 20.21 -34.15 3.29
CA HIS A 134 21.52 -33.82 3.84
C HIS A 134 21.70 -34.59 5.14
N GLU A 135 22.73 -35.44 5.20
CA GLU A 135 23.01 -36.22 6.41
C GLU A 135 23.54 -35.29 7.49
N PRO A 136 22.92 -35.28 8.70
CA PRO A 136 23.38 -34.45 9.80
C PRO A 136 24.78 -34.90 10.26
N SER A 137 25.51 -33.99 10.87
CA SER A 137 26.83 -34.28 11.45
C SER A 137 26.71 -35.35 12.55
N LYS A 138 27.86 -35.96 12.91
CA LYS A 138 27.87 -36.95 13.99
C LYS A 138 27.52 -36.37 15.36
N GLU A 139 27.80 -35.08 15.54
CA GLU A 139 27.55 -34.32 16.75
C GLU A 139 26.89 -32.99 16.35
N PRO A 140 25.58 -32.97 16.14
CA PRO A 140 24.86 -31.74 15.85
C PRO A 140 24.89 -30.80 17.06
N ASN A 141 24.96 -29.49 16.79
CA ASN A 141 25.14 -28.46 17.81
C ASN A 141 23.83 -27.82 18.32
N TYR A 142 22.73 -28.06 17.63
CA TYR A 142 21.45 -27.40 17.88
C TYR A 142 20.30 -28.41 18.01
N LEU A 143 20.52 -29.43 18.85
CA LEU A 143 19.46 -30.37 19.25
C LEU A 143 18.47 -29.72 20.22
N PRO A 144 17.30 -30.30 20.46
CA PRO A 144 16.31 -29.77 21.40
C PRO A 144 16.85 -29.43 22.79
N SER A 145 17.84 -30.19 23.28
CA SER A 145 18.51 -29.94 24.58
C SER A 145 19.41 -28.71 24.58
N ASP A 146 19.88 -28.28 23.43
CA ASP A 146 20.86 -27.20 23.29
C ASP A 146 20.18 -25.84 23.10
N ILE A 147 18.87 -25.83 22.82
CA ILE A 147 18.09 -24.62 22.58
C ILE A 147 17.52 -24.10 23.91
N ASN A 148 17.92 -22.88 24.26
CA ASN A 148 17.33 -22.07 25.31
C ASN A 148 17.01 -20.67 24.81
N GLU A 149 16.38 -19.82 25.62
CA GLU A 149 15.96 -18.46 25.24
C GLU A 149 17.12 -17.59 24.73
N SER A 150 18.30 -17.71 25.32
CA SER A 150 19.47 -16.92 24.91
C SER A 150 19.99 -17.35 23.56
N VAL A 151 20.13 -18.66 23.33
CA VAL A 151 20.55 -19.22 22.05
C VAL A 151 19.55 -18.85 20.96
N LEU A 152 18.24 -18.98 21.23
CA LEU A 152 17.20 -18.65 20.29
C LEU A 152 17.18 -17.15 19.95
N SER A 153 17.36 -16.29 20.95
CA SER A 153 17.45 -14.83 20.75
C SER A 153 18.61 -14.44 19.82
N GLU A 154 19.75 -15.10 19.99
CA GLU A 154 20.93 -14.86 19.16
C GLU A 154 20.70 -15.34 17.71
N LEU A 155 20.16 -16.56 17.53
CA LEU A 155 19.90 -17.15 16.23
C LEU A 155 18.85 -16.38 15.42
N LEU A 156 17.88 -15.74 16.09
CA LEU A 156 16.83 -14.93 15.45
C LEU A 156 17.19 -13.44 15.33
N GLY A 157 18.28 -12.99 15.94
CA GLY A 157 18.69 -11.57 15.91
C GLY A 157 17.79 -10.62 16.71
N VAL A 158 17.10 -11.12 17.76
CA VAL A 158 16.08 -10.37 18.54
C VAL A 158 16.54 -10.12 19.99
N LYS A 159 17.77 -9.64 20.17
CA LYS A 159 18.44 -9.54 21.49
C LYS A 159 17.73 -8.65 22.52
N ASP A 160 16.94 -7.68 22.07
CA ASP A 160 16.25 -6.72 22.93
C ASP A 160 14.81 -7.12 23.28
N ARG A 161 14.39 -8.32 22.91
CA ARG A 161 13.01 -8.81 23.09
C ARG A 161 13.01 -10.03 24.00
N ARG A 162 12.03 -10.10 24.90
CA ARG A 162 11.87 -11.26 25.79
C ARG A 162 11.32 -12.44 25.00
N ILE A 163 12.03 -13.56 25.06
CA ILE A 163 11.59 -14.87 24.56
C ILE A 163 11.15 -15.73 25.74
N VAL A 164 10.11 -16.52 25.54
CA VAL A 164 9.72 -17.63 26.41
C VAL A 164 9.65 -18.88 25.55
N LEU A 165 10.48 -19.85 25.87
CA LEU A 165 10.52 -21.13 25.17
C LEU A 165 9.34 -22.00 25.63
N ASN A 166 8.49 -22.44 24.70
CA ASN A 166 7.34 -23.27 25.02
C ASN A 166 7.70 -24.76 24.93
N TRP A 167 8.24 -25.20 23.83
CA TRP A 167 8.75 -26.56 23.63
C TRP A 167 9.65 -26.67 22.39
N THR A 168 10.42 -27.76 22.32
CA THR A 168 11.31 -28.13 21.23
C THR A 168 11.14 -29.59 20.85
N ARG A 169 11.37 -29.94 19.58
CA ARG A 169 11.42 -31.32 19.10
C ARG A 169 12.16 -31.44 17.76
N LEU A 170 12.58 -32.65 17.40
CA LEU A 170 13.20 -32.93 16.12
C LEU A 170 12.18 -33.16 15.01
N ARG A 171 12.54 -32.70 13.77
CA ARG A 171 11.80 -32.90 12.55
C ARG A 171 12.74 -33.03 11.35
N VAL A 172 12.19 -33.41 10.22
CA VAL A 172 12.85 -33.25 8.94
C VAL A 172 12.09 -32.23 8.12
N TYR A 173 12.78 -31.25 7.58
CA TYR A 173 12.18 -30.15 6.80
C TYR A 173 12.84 -30.03 5.43
N GLN A 174 12.04 -29.94 4.36
CA GLN A 174 12.53 -29.60 3.04
C GLN A 174 12.70 -28.09 2.93
N TYR A 175 13.93 -27.63 2.78
CA TYR A 175 14.20 -26.20 2.71
C TYR A 175 13.67 -25.59 1.42
N ASP A 176 12.80 -24.60 1.57
CA ASP A 176 12.28 -23.76 0.50
C ASP A 176 12.55 -22.27 0.85
N PRO A 177 13.45 -21.60 0.10
CA PRO A 177 13.72 -20.19 0.34
C PRO A 177 12.48 -19.28 0.28
N ALA A 178 11.49 -19.64 -0.56
CA ALA A 178 10.25 -18.88 -0.70
C ALA A 178 9.33 -19.00 0.54
N LYS A 179 9.49 -20.11 1.30
CA LYS A 179 8.72 -20.38 2.52
C LYS A 179 9.50 -20.11 3.80
N ARG A 180 10.72 -19.64 3.71
CA ARG A 180 11.56 -19.41 4.88
C ARG A 180 10.92 -18.49 5.88
N TYR A 181 10.22 -17.50 5.38
CA TYR A 181 9.34 -16.62 6.13
C TYR A 181 7.97 -16.71 5.45
N ASP A 182 7.12 -17.62 5.93
CA ASP A 182 5.82 -17.88 5.30
C ASP A 182 4.70 -17.04 5.92
N PRO A 183 4.28 -15.95 5.26
CA PRO A 183 2.99 -15.36 5.55
C PRO A 183 1.92 -16.12 4.77
N GLU A 184 1.48 -17.30 5.27
CA GLU A 184 0.34 -18.06 4.76
C GLU A 184 0.49 -18.69 3.36
N SER A 185 0.93 -19.94 3.32
CA SER A 185 1.19 -20.72 2.09
C SER A 185 -0.04 -21.24 1.34
N THR A 186 -1.27 -20.86 1.70
CA THR A 186 -2.50 -21.46 1.16
C THR A 186 -3.44 -20.50 0.43
N GLN A 187 -3.07 -19.23 0.25
CA GLN A 187 -3.95 -18.27 -0.42
C GLN A 187 -3.92 -18.39 -1.93
N THR A 188 -5.11 -18.39 -2.56
CA THR A 188 -5.26 -18.26 -4.02
C THR A 188 -4.74 -16.89 -4.49
N ALA A 189 -4.42 -16.73 -5.80
CA ALA A 189 -3.96 -15.46 -6.34
C ALA A 189 -4.90 -14.29 -6.00
N ARG A 190 -6.22 -14.52 -6.04
CA ARG A 190 -7.23 -13.54 -5.65
C ARG A 190 -7.16 -13.17 -4.16
N GLN A 191 -7.01 -14.18 -3.28
CA GLN A 191 -6.82 -13.96 -1.85
C GLN A 191 -5.50 -13.24 -1.54
N LYS A 192 -4.47 -13.42 -2.37
CA LYS A 192 -3.19 -12.68 -2.24
C LYS A 192 -3.35 -11.20 -2.59
N ASP A 193 -4.13 -10.87 -3.60
CA ASP A 193 -4.39 -9.48 -3.98
C ASP A 193 -5.28 -8.77 -2.93
N GLU A 194 -6.28 -9.48 -2.41
CA GLU A 194 -7.11 -9.00 -1.30
C GLU A 194 -6.30 -8.88 0.00
N ALA A 195 -5.43 -9.84 0.30
CA ALA A 195 -4.52 -9.80 1.44
C ALA A 195 -3.46 -8.71 1.27
N LEU A 196 -3.00 -8.41 0.05
CA LEU A 196 -2.10 -7.29 -0.22
C LEU A 196 -2.79 -5.95 0.08
N THR A 197 -4.03 -5.75 -0.39
CA THR A 197 -4.82 -4.56 -0.09
C THR A 197 -5.05 -4.42 1.42
N GLN A 198 -5.36 -5.51 2.11
CA GLN A 198 -5.53 -5.52 3.57
C GLN A 198 -4.19 -5.40 4.33
N SER A 199 -3.11 -5.95 3.79
CA SER A 199 -1.76 -5.79 4.34
C SER A 199 -1.29 -4.33 4.26
N LEU A 200 -1.65 -3.61 3.21
CA LEU A 200 -1.40 -2.17 3.09
C LEU A 200 -2.20 -1.36 4.13
N LEU A 201 -3.40 -1.83 4.48
CA LEU A 201 -4.25 -1.22 5.50
C LEU A 201 -3.84 -1.60 6.94
N ARG A 202 -3.22 -2.77 7.17
CA ARG A 202 -2.96 -3.33 8.51
C ARG A 202 -1.50 -3.34 8.96
N GLY A 203 -0.56 -2.92 8.13
CA GLY A 203 0.85 -3.28 8.32
C GLY A 203 1.01 -4.82 8.18
N GLY A 204 1.94 -5.29 7.38
CA GLY A 204 2.15 -6.73 7.21
C GLY A 204 2.42 -7.47 8.52
N PRO A 205 2.40 -8.81 8.53
CA PRO A 205 2.75 -9.59 9.72
C PRO A 205 4.12 -9.15 10.25
N PRO A 206 4.34 -9.17 11.57
CA PRO A 206 5.59 -8.72 12.16
C PRO A 206 6.77 -9.47 11.54
N VAL A 207 7.73 -8.74 10.99
CA VAL A 207 8.92 -9.29 10.33
C VAL A 207 10.06 -9.36 11.33
N LEU A 208 10.72 -10.52 11.44
CA LEU A 208 11.95 -10.66 12.20
C LEU A 208 13.17 -10.57 11.27
N PRO A 209 14.25 -9.87 11.66
CA PRO A 209 15.45 -9.75 10.86
C PRO A 209 16.25 -11.06 10.89
N LEU A 210 15.87 -12.04 10.06
CA LEU A 210 16.56 -13.33 10.04
C LEU A 210 17.96 -13.22 9.42
N PRO A 211 18.97 -13.85 10.00
CA PRO A 211 20.32 -13.91 9.43
C PRO A 211 20.31 -14.66 8.10
N ALA A 212 21.26 -14.38 7.22
CA ALA A 212 21.40 -15.06 5.95
C ALA A 212 21.60 -16.56 6.12
N VAL A 213 21.02 -17.37 5.25
CA VAL A 213 21.21 -18.82 5.24
C VAL A 213 22.59 -19.14 4.65
N PRO A 214 23.41 -20.01 5.30
CA PRO A 214 24.68 -20.44 4.74
C PRO A 214 24.55 -21.01 3.34
N ALA A 215 25.51 -20.71 2.46
CA ALA A 215 25.53 -21.17 1.08
C ALA A 215 25.57 -22.72 0.91
N ALA A 216 25.93 -23.44 1.97
CA ALA A 216 25.89 -24.90 2.01
C ALA A 216 24.45 -25.47 2.02
N ILE A 217 23.51 -24.74 2.56
CA ILE A 217 22.09 -25.14 2.61
C ILE A 217 21.44 -24.89 1.25
N LYS A 218 20.92 -25.97 0.65
CA LYS A 218 20.37 -25.95 -0.72
C LYS A 218 18.86 -26.08 -0.72
N ALA A 219 18.19 -25.29 -1.56
CA ALA A 219 16.77 -25.41 -1.80
C ALA A 219 16.38 -26.82 -2.29
N GLY A 220 15.22 -27.32 -1.87
CA GLY A 220 14.71 -28.63 -2.22
C GLY A 220 15.33 -29.80 -1.47
N THR A 221 16.37 -29.56 -0.66
CA THR A 221 17.03 -30.59 0.15
C THR A 221 16.39 -30.65 1.54
N HIS A 222 16.26 -31.86 2.09
CA HIS A 222 15.71 -32.12 3.42
C HIS A 222 16.82 -32.12 4.46
N TYR A 223 16.58 -31.39 5.53
CA TYR A 223 17.48 -31.24 6.68
C TYR A 223 16.82 -31.76 7.95
N ALA A 224 17.60 -32.36 8.83
CA ALA A 224 17.16 -32.52 10.20
C ALA A 224 17.11 -31.14 10.88
N VAL A 225 16.00 -30.83 11.54
CA VAL A 225 15.79 -29.53 12.16
C VAL A 225 15.26 -29.68 13.58
N THR A 226 15.61 -28.73 14.44
CA THR A 226 14.95 -28.54 15.71
C THR A 226 13.77 -27.60 15.50
N GLU A 227 12.55 -28.11 15.62
CA GLU A 227 11.32 -27.34 15.67
C GLU A 227 11.21 -26.72 17.05
N VAL A 228 11.09 -25.39 17.11
CA VAL A 228 10.95 -24.62 18.35
C VAL A 228 9.64 -23.86 18.32
N LEU A 229 8.85 -24.00 19.34
CA LEU A 229 7.69 -23.16 19.62
C LEU A 229 8.05 -22.20 20.76
N PHE A 230 7.88 -20.91 20.53
CA PHE A 230 8.25 -19.88 21.50
C PHE A 230 7.30 -18.69 21.46
N THR A 231 7.26 -17.91 22.52
CA THR A 231 6.55 -16.64 22.62
C THR A 231 7.55 -15.50 22.59
N LEU A 232 7.33 -14.51 21.73
CA LEU A 232 8.17 -13.31 21.60
C LEU A 232 7.37 -12.08 22.02
N SER A 233 7.92 -11.27 22.93
CA SER A 233 7.31 -10.00 23.36
C SER A 233 7.26 -8.96 22.22
N PRO A 234 6.35 -7.97 22.24
CA PRO A 234 6.37 -6.82 21.31
C PRO A 234 7.70 -6.05 21.40
N GLU A 235 8.03 -5.29 20.37
CA GLU A 235 9.24 -4.44 20.36
C GLU A 235 9.15 -3.29 21.36
N GLN A 236 7.95 -2.79 21.62
CA GLN A 236 7.69 -1.73 22.60
C GLN A 236 6.41 -2.05 23.39
N GLY A 237 6.44 -1.85 24.69
CA GLY A 237 5.28 -1.91 25.57
C GLY A 237 5.05 -3.23 26.30
N GLU A 238 4.12 -3.21 27.26
CA GLU A 238 3.65 -4.36 28.03
C GLU A 238 2.51 -5.07 27.31
N GLY A 239 2.81 -5.75 26.20
CA GLY A 239 1.83 -6.55 25.46
C GLY A 239 2.00 -8.05 25.68
N LYS A 240 0.93 -8.85 25.46
CA LYS A 240 1.05 -10.32 25.37
C LYS A 240 1.89 -10.66 24.14
N GLY A 241 2.96 -11.43 24.33
CA GLY A 241 3.81 -11.87 23.22
C GLY A 241 3.07 -12.75 22.22
N LEU A 242 3.54 -12.75 20.99
CA LEU A 242 3.08 -13.66 19.94
C LEU A 242 3.79 -15.00 20.01
N ASN A 243 3.07 -16.08 19.74
CA ASN A 243 3.65 -17.40 19.58
C ASN A 243 4.24 -17.57 18.18
N TRP A 244 5.41 -18.15 18.12
CA TRP A 244 6.15 -18.40 16.89
C TRP A 244 6.59 -19.84 16.79
N ARG A 245 6.70 -20.32 15.56
CA ARG A 245 7.35 -21.59 15.23
C ARG A 245 8.56 -21.30 14.34
N VAL A 246 9.70 -21.88 14.69
CA VAL A 246 10.90 -21.83 13.88
C VAL A 246 11.46 -23.25 13.67
N PHE A 247 12.05 -23.48 12.52
CA PHE A 247 12.86 -24.69 12.24
C PHE A 247 14.31 -24.27 12.11
N LEU A 248 15.13 -24.76 13.02
CA LEU A 248 16.56 -24.53 13.08
C LEU A 248 17.29 -25.75 12.55
N ASP A 249 18.18 -25.58 11.57
CA ASP A 249 19.05 -26.65 11.11
C ASP A 249 19.92 -27.16 12.28
N VAL A 250 19.95 -28.46 12.50
CA VAL A 250 20.62 -29.05 13.69
C VAL A 250 22.15 -28.84 13.71
N ASP A 251 22.76 -28.63 12.55
CA ASP A 251 24.21 -28.44 12.44
C ASP A 251 24.62 -26.97 12.53
N SER A 252 23.94 -26.10 11.83
CA SER A 252 24.31 -24.68 11.71
C SER A 252 23.50 -23.72 12.57
N GLY A 253 22.39 -24.17 13.15
CA GLY A 253 21.43 -23.31 13.87
C GLY A 253 20.67 -22.33 12.97
N SER A 254 20.85 -22.41 11.65
CA SER A 254 20.21 -21.47 10.73
C SER A 254 18.71 -21.62 10.74
N PRO A 255 17.93 -20.55 10.90
CA PRO A 255 16.48 -20.58 10.74
C PRO A 255 16.11 -20.86 9.30
N LEU A 256 15.56 -22.05 9.01
CA LEU A 256 15.11 -22.46 7.68
C LEU A 256 13.63 -22.19 7.40
N TYR A 257 12.85 -22.00 8.46
CA TYR A 257 11.42 -21.69 8.41
C TYR A 257 11.07 -20.87 9.65
N LEU A 258 10.25 -19.86 9.50
CA LEU A 258 9.71 -19.09 10.62
C LEU A 258 8.25 -18.73 10.36
N ARG A 259 7.39 -18.89 11.35
CA ARG A 259 5.99 -18.50 11.27
C ARG A 259 5.47 -17.97 12.61
N ALA A 260 4.76 -16.85 12.58
CA ALA A 260 3.94 -16.43 13.70
C ALA A 260 2.71 -17.35 13.80
N LEU A 261 2.47 -17.92 14.99
CA LEU A 261 1.27 -18.68 15.30
C LEU A 261 0.25 -17.73 15.91
N ILE A 262 -0.57 -17.16 15.06
CA ILE A 262 -1.65 -16.31 15.49
C ILE A 262 -2.81 -17.25 15.83
N ALA A 263 -3.31 -17.20 17.06
CA ALA A 263 -4.52 -17.91 17.43
C ALA A 263 -5.69 -17.22 16.76
N GLY A 264 -6.38 -17.92 15.87
CA GLY A 264 -7.52 -17.36 15.16
C GLY A 264 -8.37 -18.48 14.58
N ALA A 265 -9.67 -18.29 14.59
CA ALA A 265 -10.61 -19.07 13.80
C ALA A 265 -10.75 -18.45 12.41
N PHE A 266 -11.00 -19.26 11.39
CA PHE A 266 -11.40 -18.75 10.08
C PHE A 266 -12.85 -18.24 10.15
N ALA A 267 -13.12 -17.21 9.38
CA ALA A 267 -14.44 -16.62 9.26
C ALA A 267 -14.72 -16.19 7.82
N ASN A 268 -15.98 -16.28 7.41
CA ASN A 268 -16.44 -15.69 6.17
C ASN A 268 -16.92 -14.27 6.43
N VAL A 269 -16.39 -13.31 5.67
CA VAL A 269 -16.75 -11.90 5.79
C VAL A 269 -16.80 -11.23 4.40
N PHE A 270 -17.54 -10.14 4.29
CA PHE A 270 -17.34 -9.18 3.20
C PHE A 270 -16.26 -8.20 3.59
N THR A 271 -15.20 -8.08 2.80
CA THR A 271 -14.15 -7.06 3.03
C THR A 271 -14.62 -5.68 2.62
N GLN A 272 -15.54 -5.62 1.68
CA GLN A 272 -16.30 -4.47 1.22
C GLN A 272 -17.71 -4.96 0.86
N ASP A 273 -18.68 -4.06 0.78
CA ASP A 273 -20.00 -4.41 0.30
C ASP A 273 -19.95 -4.95 -1.15
N PRO A 274 -20.91 -5.81 -1.56
CA PRO A 274 -20.91 -6.44 -2.88
C PRO A 274 -20.83 -5.49 -4.07
N ILE A 275 -21.43 -4.30 -4.01
CA ILE A 275 -21.37 -3.32 -5.10
C ILE A 275 -20.00 -2.66 -5.17
N THR A 276 -19.43 -2.27 -4.03
CA THR A 276 -18.06 -1.74 -3.96
C THR A 276 -17.04 -2.77 -4.45
N LEU A 277 -17.24 -4.04 -4.12
CA LEU A 277 -16.33 -5.13 -4.50
C LEU A 277 -16.37 -5.46 -5.99
N THR A 278 -17.55 -5.45 -6.62
CA THR A 278 -17.76 -6.01 -7.98
C THR A 278 -18.13 -4.99 -9.05
N GLY A 279 -18.62 -3.82 -8.68
CA GLY A 279 -19.20 -2.85 -9.60
C GLY A 279 -20.59 -3.22 -10.13
N ASP A 280 -21.11 -4.36 -9.70
CA ASP A 280 -22.40 -4.89 -10.19
C ASP A 280 -23.55 -4.45 -9.27
N THR A 281 -24.31 -3.46 -9.70
CA THR A 281 -25.46 -2.92 -8.94
C THR A 281 -26.60 -3.91 -8.79
N THR A 282 -26.60 -5.03 -9.49
CA THR A 282 -27.59 -6.11 -9.32
C THR A 282 -27.31 -6.99 -8.12
N LYS A 283 -26.13 -6.88 -7.49
CA LYS A 283 -25.72 -7.58 -6.29
C LYS A 283 -26.28 -6.91 -5.04
N THR A 284 -27.60 -6.84 -4.93
CA THR A 284 -28.29 -6.26 -3.80
C THR A 284 -28.26 -7.21 -2.59
N ALA A 285 -28.60 -6.72 -1.42
CA ALA A 285 -28.74 -7.56 -0.21
C ALA A 285 -29.78 -8.69 -0.38
N CYS A 286 -30.71 -8.52 -1.30
CA CYS A 286 -31.76 -9.51 -1.62
C CYS A 286 -31.35 -10.52 -2.72
N SER A 287 -30.10 -10.55 -3.15
CA SER A 287 -29.63 -11.47 -4.21
C SER A 287 -29.57 -12.95 -3.76
N GLY A 288 -29.73 -13.21 -2.45
CA GLY A 288 -29.75 -14.54 -1.85
C GLY A 288 -28.36 -15.15 -1.63
N ASP A 289 -28.28 -16.11 -0.71
CA ASP A 289 -27.01 -16.70 -0.25
C ASP A 289 -26.19 -17.31 -1.38
N ALA A 290 -26.80 -18.03 -2.32
CA ALA A 290 -26.09 -18.65 -3.44
C ALA A 290 -25.28 -17.66 -4.29
N THR A 291 -25.66 -16.38 -4.28
CA THR A 291 -24.97 -15.31 -5.00
C THR A 291 -23.98 -14.60 -4.06
N LEU A 292 -24.41 -14.29 -2.85
CA LEU A 292 -23.64 -13.47 -1.91
C LEU A 292 -22.48 -14.24 -1.28
N ASP A 293 -22.66 -15.53 -0.97
CA ASP A 293 -21.59 -16.37 -0.41
C ASP A 293 -20.34 -16.44 -1.32
N LEU A 294 -20.53 -16.34 -2.64
CA LEU A 294 -19.41 -16.31 -3.60
C LEU A 294 -18.54 -15.06 -3.50
N LEU A 295 -19.04 -14.01 -2.88
CA LEU A 295 -18.35 -12.72 -2.69
C LEU A 295 -17.67 -12.64 -1.31
N ALA A 296 -17.98 -13.59 -0.43
CA ALA A 296 -17.36 -13.63 0.89
C ALA A 296 -15.91 -14.10 0.81
N SER A 297 -15.05 -13.44 1.57
CA SER A 297 -13.66 -13.82 1.77
C SER A 297 -13.53 -14.63 3.04
N THR A 298 -12.76 -15.73 2.99
CA THR A 298 -12.42 -16.50 4.19
C THR A 298 -11.14 -15.93 4.78
N LEU A 299 -11.22 -15.34 5.95
CA LEU A 299 -10.11 -14.69 6.64
C LEU A 299 -9.87 -15.29 8.02
N THR A 300 -8.68 -15.07 8.58
CA THR A 300 -8.35 -15.45 9.95
C THR A 300 -8.67 -14.29 10.89
N LEU A 301 -9.51 -14.55 11.90
CA LEU A 301 -9.75 -13.61 12.99
C LEU A 301 -8.57 -13.69 13.98
N SER A 302 -7.52 -12.95 13.73
CA SER A 302 -6.20 -13.07 14.37
C SER A 302 -6.13 -12.52 15.79
N ARG A 303 -7.13 -11.73 16.21
CA ARG A 303 -7.11 -11.00 17.50
C ARG A 303 -8.12 -11.56 18.50
N LEU A 304 -8.68 -12.75 18.23
CA LEU A 304 -9.57 -13.43 19.17
C LEU A 304 -8.83 -13.81 20.47
N THR A 305 -9.47 -13.58 21.58
CA THR A 305 -9.08 -14.17 22.86
C THR A 305 -9.42 -15.65 22.85
N SER A 306 -8.44 -16.51 23.09
CA SER A 306 -8.64 -17.97 23.07
C SER A 306 -9.63 -18.40 24.17
N ALA A 307 -10.68 -19.08 23.77
CA ALA A 307 -11.70 -19.62 24.65
C ALA A 307 -12.16 -21.01 24.14
N ASN A 308 -12.83 -21.79 24.98
CA ASN A 308 -13.43 -23.06 24.56
C ASN A 308 -14.82 -23.22 25.23
N PRO A 309 -15.94 -23.14 24.48
CA PRO A 309 -15.97 -22.89 23.04
C PRO A 309 -15.38 -21.51 22.69
N GLN A 310 -14.85 -21.36 21.46
CA GLN A 310 -14.37 -20.09 20.97
C GLN A 310 -15.54 -19.17 20.68
N THR A 311 -15.52 -17.97 21.26
CA THR A 311 -16.46 -16.88 21.02
C THR A 311 -15.80 -15.80 20.18
N LEU A 312 -16.61 -14.90 19.63
CA LEU A 312 -16.15 -13.70 18.93
C LEU A 312 -15.85 -12.58 19.95
N THR A 313 -14.81 -12.79 20.75
CA THR A 313 -14.35 -11.87 21.78
C THR A 313 -12.86 -11.62 21.58
N GLY A 314 -12.48 -10.37 21.46
CA GLY A 314 -11.10 -9.92 21.30
C GLY A 314 -10.70 -8.88 22.35
N GLN A 315 -9.62 -8.16 22.09
CA GLN A 315 -9.14 -7.12 22.99
C GLN A 315 -10.07 -5.91 23.04
N PHE A 316 -10.64 -5.53 21.90
CA PHE A 316 -11.37 -4.26 21.75
C PHE A 316 -12.87 -4.43 21.53
N VAL A 317 -13.30 -5.57 21.05
CA VAL A 317 -14.71 -5.85 20.74
C VAL A 317 -15.08 -7.27 21.13
N GLU A 318 -16.32 -7.43 21.58
CA GLU A 318 -16.95 -8.72 21.81
C GLU A 318 -18.38 -8.73 21.26
N LEU A 319 -18.84 -9.88 20.78
CA LEU A 319 -20.22 -10.03 20.37
C LEU A 319 -21.07 -10.39 21.59
N GLU A 320 -22.09 -9.59 21.82
CA GLU A 320 -23.03 -9.76 22.92
C GLU A 320 -24.45 -9.40 22.44
N ASP A 321 -25.44 -10.17 22.89
CA ASP A 321 -26.86 -9.86 22.69
C ASP A 321 -27.28 -8.82 23.74
N VAL A 322 -27.30 -7.56 23.31
CA VAL A 322 -27.51 -6.39 24.20
C VAL A 322 -29.00 -6.08 24.33
N ASN A 323 -29.75 -6.14 23.23
CA ASN A 323 -31.13 -5.71 23.17
C ASN A 323 -32.09 -6.82 22.67
N PRO A 324 -33.33 -6.86 23.15
CA PRO A 324 -34.35 -7.79 22.65
C PRO A 324 -34.65 -7.55 21.14
N PRO A 325 -35.00 -8.59 20.37
CA PRO A 325 -35.17 -10.00 20.80
C PRO A 325 -33.83 -10.73 20.93
N THR A 326 -33.77 -11.67 21.86
CA THR A 326 -32.52 -12.41 22.12
C THR A 326 -32.12 -13.31 20.95
N ILE A 327 -30.97 -12.94 20.30
CA ILE A 327 -30.30 -13.72 19.26
C ILE A 327 -28.83 -13.84 19.64
N ALA A 328 -28.51 -14.93 20.34
CA ALA A 328 -27.18 -15.13 20.89
C ALA A 328 -26.09 -15.17 19.79
N PRO A 329 -24.95 -14.54 20.01
CA PRO A 329 -23.78 -14.70 19.14
C PRO A 329 -23.33 -16.15 19.04
N PRO A 330 -22.78 -16.58 17.90
CA PRO A 330 -22.32 -17.95 17.72
C PRO A 330 -21.03 -18.22 18.51
N SER A 331 -20.86 -19.52 18.85
CA SER A 331 -19.57 -20.02 19.34
C SER A 331 -19.20 -21.30 18.60
N VAL A 332 -17.91 -21.59 18.50
CA VAL A 332 -17.39 -22.76 17.77
C VAL A 332 -16.41 -23.54 18.65
N PRO A 333 -16.24 -24.87 18.44
CA PRO A 333 -15.21 -25.62 19.14
C PRO A 333 -13.80 -25.08 18.89
N ASN A 334 -12.97 -24.97 19.94
CA ASN A 334 -11.56 -24.60 19.85
C ASN A 334 -10.70 -25.85 20.15
N PRO A 335 -9.69 -26.22 19.31
CA PRO A 335 -9.10 -25.41 18.22
C PRO A 335 -9.62 -25.70 16.80
N SER A 336 -10.69 -26.41 16.61
CA SER A 336 -11.07 -26.98 15.32
C SER A 336 -12.32 -26.39 14.65
N GLY A 337 -12.93 -25.38 15.26
CA GLY A 337 -14.12 -24.75 14.71
C GLY A 337 -13.84 -23.43 14.00
N ASP A 338 -14.56 -23.19 12.89
CA ASP A 338 -14.49 -21.97 12.11
C ASP A 338 -15.84 -21.26 12.09
N PHE A 339 -15.83 -19.94 12.08
CA PHE A 339 -17.03 -19.11 11.97
C PHE A 339 -17.41 -18.92 10.49
N THR A 340 -17.86 -20.00 9.85
CA THR A 340 -18.29 -19.97 8.47
C THR A 340 -19.81 -20.17 8.39
N GLY A 341 -20.48 -19.27 7.71
CA GLY A 341 -21.94 -19.26 7.55
C GLY A 341 -22.36 -18.65 6.22
N VAL A 342 -23.64 -18.82 5.87
CA VAL A 342 -24.23 -18.18 4.69
C VAL A 342 -24.47 -16.70 4.96
N ALA A 343 -24.53 -15.89 3.90
CA ALA A 343 -24.59 -14.42 4.00
C ALA A 343 -25.80 -13.92 4.82
N SER A 344 -26.95 -14.56 4.74
CA SER A 344 -28.14 -14.21 5.53
C SER A 344 -28.12 -14.76 6.97
N GLY A 345 -27.07 -15.52 7.34
CA GLY A 345 -27.02 -16.24 8.62
C GLY A 345 -26.45 -15.43 9.76
N ASN A 346 -26.85 -15.78 11.00
CA ASN A 346 -26.34 -15.13 12.22
C ASN A 346 -24.82 -15.24 12.37
N ILE A 347 -24.20 -16.34 11.95
CA ILE A 347 -22.73 -16.49 11.98
C ILE A 347 -22.07 -15.42 11.11
N PHE A 348 -22.57 -15.23 9.89
CA PHE A 348 -22.02 -14.24 8.96
C PHE A 348 -22.19 -12.81 9.49
N ALA A 349 -23.36 -12.46 10.00
CA ALA A 349 -23.60 -11.16 10.62
C ALA A 349 -22.65 -10.90 11.79
N SER A 350 -22.47 -11.88 12.66
CA SER A 350 -21.58 -11.82 13.82
C SER A 350 -20.12 -11.68 13.42
N THR A 351 -19.65 -12.45 12.44
CA THR A 351 -18.25 -12.38 11.99
C THR A 351 -17.92 -11.06 11.33
N ASN A 352 -18.85 -10.48 10.55
CA ASN A 352 -18.66 -9.16 9.96
C ASN A 352 -18.63 -8.06 11.02
N ALA A 353 -19.54 -8.09 12.00
CA ALA A 353 -19.54 -7.12 13.09
C ALA A 353 -18.21 -7.16 13.87
N TYR A 354 -17.78 -8.34 14.29
CA TYR A 354 -16.51 -8.51 14.98
C TYR A 354 -15.34 -8.03 14.11
N TYR A 355 -15.25 -8.56 12.89
CA TYR A 355 -14.13 -8.32 11.99
C TYR A 355 -13.93 -6.85 11.67
N HIS A 356 -15.00 -6.15 11.29
CA HIS A 356 -14.90 -4.76 10.88
C HIS A 356 -14.57 -3.83 12.04
N ILE A 357 -15.15 -4.03 13.21
CA ILE A 357 -14.87 -3.21 14.39
C ILE A 357 -13.43 -3.46 14.87
N ASP A 358 -13.01 -4.73 14.97
CA ASP A 358 -11.64 -5.10 15.34
C ASP A 358 -10.61 -4.53 14.34
N PHE A 359 -10.95 -4.56 13.05
CA PHE A 359 -10.13 -3.95 12.00
C PHE A 359 -9.93 -2.45 12.22
N LEU A 360 -10.99 -1.71 12.56
CA LEU A 360 -10.93 -0.26 12.74
C LEU A 360 -10.11 0.12 13.97
N TYR A 361 -10.22 -0.62 15.07
CA TYR A 361 -9.32 -0.44 16.21
C TYR A 361 -7.87 -0.77 15.86
N GLY A 362 -7.64 -1.84 15.08
CA GLY A 362 -6.32 -2.17 14.57
C GLY A 362 -5.73 -1.10 13.64
N LEU A 363 -6.56 -0.45 12.84
CA LEU A 363 -6.16 0.68 12.00
C LEU A 363 -5.73 1.88 12.85
N MET A 364 -6.43 2.16 13.95
CA MET A 364 -6.01 3.21 14.89
C MET A 364 -4.65 2.91 15.51
N GLU A 365 -4.41 1.66 15.93
CA GLU A 365 -3.09 1.27 16.46
C GLU A 365 -2.00 1.43 15.38
N GLN A 366 -2.29 1.04 14.14
CA GLN A 366 -1.37 1.22 13.00
C GLN A 366 -1.07 2.71 12.74
N PHE A 367 -2.03 3.58 12.96
CA PHE A 367 -1.85 5.03 12.85
C PHE A 367 -1.07 5.63 14.03
N GLY A 368 -0.75 4.82 15.05
CA GLY A 368 0.01 5.25 16.22
C GLY A 368 -0.85 5.78 17.36
N PHE A 369 -2.17 5.64 17.30
CA PHE A 369 -3.03 5.98 18.41
C PHE A 369 -2.92 4.92 19.51
N ASP A 370 -2.76 5.35 20.76
CA ASP A 370 -3.01 4.49 21.91
C ASP A 370 -4.52 4.38 22.11
N VAL A 371 -5.10 3.27 21.65
CA VAL A 371 -6.55 3.05 21.64
C VAL A 371 -7.19 3.20 23.02
N PRO A 372 -6.64 2.60 24.10
CA PRO A 372 -7.18 2.80 25.45
C PRO A 372 -7.18 4.27 25.90
N THR A 373 -6.13 5.01 25.65
CA THR A 373 -6.05 6.45 25.98
C THR A 373 -6.99 7.27 25.12
N TYR A 374 -7.08 6.98 23.83
CA TYR A 374 -8.01 7.66 22.93
C TYR A 374 -9.47 7.45 23.40
N HIS A 375 -9.79 6.25 23.87
CA HIS A 375 -11.12 5.84 24.33
C HIS A 375 -11.21 5.75 25.86
N SER A 376 -10.62 6.72 26.57
CA SER A 376 -10.49 6.70 28.03
C SER A 376 -11.83 6.60 28.80
N GLY A 377 -12.95 6.93 28.18
CA GLY A 377 -14.30 6.77 28.76
C GLY A 377 -14.94 5.39 28.49
N THR A 378 -14.29 4.51 27.74
CA THR A 378 -14.83 3.23 27.29
C THR A 378 -14.25 2.05 28.06
N THR A 379 -15.09 1.07 28.40
CA THR A 379 -14.64 -0.22 28.92
C THR A 379 -14.46 -1.19 27.76
N PHE A 380 -13.26 -1.79 27.64
CA PHE A 380 -12.96 -2.80 26.64
C PHE A 380 -13.07 -4.23 27.20
N PRO A 381 -13.49 -5.22 26.40
CA PRO A 381 -14.01 -5.09 25.03
C PRO A 381 -15.34 -4.39 24.95
N VAL A 382 -15.61 -3.69 23.84
CA VAL A 382 -16.91 -3.03 23.60
C VAL A 382 -17.91 -4.07 23.07
N PRO A 383 -19.10 -4.18 23.65
CA PRO A 383 -20.16 -5.04 23.15
C PRO A 383 -20.61 -4.62 21.74
N ALA A 384 -20.85 -5.60 20.88
CA ALA A 384 -21.48 -5.43 19.58
C ALA A 384 -22.62 -6.43 19.40
N ASP A 385 -23.83 -5.95 19.19
CA ASP A 385 -25.01 -6.74 18.94
C ASP A 385 -25.22 -6.85 17.41
N GLN A 386 -24.97 -8.03 16.87
CA GLN A 386 -25.05 -8.29 15.43
C GLN A 386 -26.50 -8.41 14.92
N ALA A 387 -27.44 -8.56 15.79
CA ALA A 387 -28.84 -8.87 15.50
C ALA A 387 -29.80 -7.97 16.27
N ASP A 388 -29.35 -6.76 16.58
CA ASP A 388 -30.20 -5.78 17.24
C ASP A 388 -31.50 -5.56 16.45
N TYR A 389 -32.56 -5.32 17.14
CA TYR A 389 -33.92 -5.34 16.55
C TYR A 389 -34.32 -6.68 15.90
N GLY A 390 -33.62 -7.77 16.15
CA GLY A 390 -33.89 -9.10 15.58
C GLY A 390 -33.86 -9.14 14.06
N TYR A 391 -32.99 -8.34 13.44
CA TYR A 391 -32.96 -8.08 11.99
C TYR A 391 -34.25 -7.45 11.46
N GLY A 392 -35.03 -6.81 12.29
CA GLY A 392 -36.34 -6.24 11.91
C GLY A 392 -36.26 -4.80 11.36
N GLN A 393 -35.10 -4.17 11.39
CA GLN A 393 -34.92 -2.79 10.95
C GLN A 393 -33.66 -2.62 10.08
N ILE A 394 -33.77 -1.79 9.03
CA ILE A 394 -32.64 -1.31 8.25
C ILE A 394 -32.00 -0.18 9.04
N ASN A 395 -31.14 -0.50 9.98
CA ASN A 395 -30.50 0.47 10.87
C ASN A 395 -29.21 -0.08 11.48
N ALA A 396 -28.33 0.86 11.88
CA ALA A 396 -27.20 0.61 12.76
C ALA A 396 -27.01 1.82 13.66
N TYR A 397 -26.33 1.65 14.79
CA TYR A 397 -25.99 2.75 15.68
C TYR A 397 -24.83 2.40 16.61
N CYS A 398 -24.18 3.41 17.15
CA CYS A 398 -23.26 3.30 18.27
C CYS A 398 -23.82 4.10 19.46
N ALA A 399 -24.13 3.40 20.54
CA ALA A 399 -24.63 4.01 21.78
C ALA A 399 -23.49 4.43 22.69
N GLY A 400 -23.66 5.55 23.37
CA GLY A 400 -22.79 5.95 24.48
C GLY A 400 -23.01 5.08 25.73
N ASN A 401 -21.99 5.03 26.58
CA ASN A 401 -22.10 4.37 27.89
C ASN A 401 -22.96 5.19 28.86
N ALA A 402 -23.25 4.62 30.02
CA ALA A 402 -24.12 5.23 31.03
C ALA A 402 -23.60 6.59 31.57
N THR A 403 -22.32 6.89 31.42
CA THR A 403 -21.72 8.18 31.82
C THR A 403 -21.75 9.22 30.71
N GLY A 404 -22.07 8.83 29.47
CA GLY A 404 -22.05 9.71 28.30
C GLY A 404 -20.65 10.19 27.89
N THR A 405 -19.59 9.52 28.36
CA THR A 405 -18.21 9.92 28.11
C THR A 405 -17.41 8.86 27.33
N GLY A 406 -18.06 7.79 26.93
CA GLY A 406 -17.46 6.66 26.21
C GLY A 406 -18.49 5.84 25.49
N THR A 407 -18.05 4.83 24.79
CA THR A 407 -18.89 3.89 24.05
C THR A 407 -19.55 2.89 24.98
N GLY A 408 -20.84 2.66 24.80
CA GLY A 408 -21.59 1.61 25.45
C GLY A 408 -21.61 0.33 24.62
N HIS A 409 -22.15 0.38 23.41
CA HIS A 409 -22.20 -0.75 22.47
C HIS A 409 -22.49 -0.30 21.04
N PHE A 410 -22.27 -1.23 20.09
CA PHE A 410 -22.74 -1.13 18.72
C PHE A 410 -23.97 -2.01 18.52
N GLY A 411 -24.94 -1.55 17.75
CA GLY A 411 -26.14 -2.30 17.37
C GLY A 411 -26.31 -2.33 15.85
N PHE A 412 -26.58 -3.52 15.28
CA PHE A 412 -26.74 -3.73 13.85
C PHE A 412 -28.04 -4.48 13.55
N GLY A 413 -28.88 -3.90 12.70
CA GLY A 413 -30.08 -4.54 12.17
C GLY A 413 -29.79 -5.31 10.87
N THR A 414 -30.62 -5.10 9.86
CA THR A 414 -30.48 -5.76 8.54
C THR A 414 -30.13 -4.76 7.44
N VAL A 415 -29.49 -5.23 6.36
CA VAL A 415 -29.16 -4.37 5.20
C VAL A 415 -30.41 -3.98 4.41
N ASP A 416 -31.36 -4.92 4.24
CA ASP A 416 -32.60 -4.72 3.49
C ASP A 416 -33.78 -5.46 4.17
N SER A 417 -34.98 -5.24 3.71
CA SER A 417 -36.21 -5.79 4.26
C SER A 417 -36.55 -7.22 3.81
N CYS A 418 -35.77 -7.81 2.88
CA CYS A 418 -36.04 -9.17 2.40
C CYS A 418 -35.54 -10.23 3.39
N ALA A 419 -36.18 -11.39 3.38
CA ALA A 419 -35.89 -12.52 4.32
C ALA A 419 -34.48 -13.12 4.18
N THR A 420 -33.78 -12.88 3.08
CA THR A 420 -32.43 -13.34 2.79
C THR A 420 -31.38 -12.23 2.92
N SER A 421 -31.78 -11.10 3.51
CA SER A 421 -30.85 -9.98 3.72
C SER A 421 -29.79 -10.35 4.74
N PRO A 422 -28.51 -10.04 4.47
CA PRO A 422 -27.48 -10.09 5.49
C PRO A 422 -27.72 -9.09 6.62
N GLY A 423 -27.09 -9.34 7.78
CA GLY A 423 -27.02 -8.34 8.86
C GLY A 423 -26.26 -7.09 8.42
N MET A 424 -26.63 -5.93 8.96
CA MET A 424 -26.13 -4.60 8.55
C MET A 424 -24.60 -4.48 8.67
N ALA A 425 -23.99 -5.17 9.63
CA ALA A 425 -22.53 -5.17 9.78
C ALA A 425 -21.77 -5.80 8.59
N ALA A 426 -22.47 -6.44 7.63
CA ALA A 426 -21.89 -6.90 6.38
C ALA A 426 -21.55 -5.74 5.42
N ASP A 427 -22.11 -4.55 5.64
CA ASP A 427 -21.68 -3.32 4.95
C ASP A 427 -20.58 -2.61 5.76
N PHE A 428 -19.34 -2.71 5.28
CA PHE A 428 -18.21 -2.08 5.96
C PHE A 428 -18.34 -0.57 6.08
N ARG A 429 -18.97 0.09 5.10
CA ARG A 429 -19.16 1.56 5.13
C ARG A 429 -20.08 1.98 6.28
N VAL A 430 -21.11 1.20 6.57
CA VAL A 430 -21.98 1.41 7.73
C VAL A 430 -21.20 1.22 9.02
N VAL A 431 -20.41 0.16 9.14
CA VAL A 431 -19.59 -0.06 10.34
C VAL A 431 -18.61 1.08 10.57
N MET A 432 -17.96 1.61 9.50
CA MET A 432 -17.09 2.78 9.60
C MET A 432 -17.83 4.02 10.07
N HIS A 433 -19.04 4.24 9.58
CA HIS A 433 -19.90 5.35 10.03
C HIS A 433 -20.20 5.25 11.51
N GLU A 434 -20.66 4.09 11.98
CA GLU A 434 -20.95 3.87 13.40
C GLU A 434 -19.69 3.91 14.28
N PHE A 435 -18.58 3.44 13.76
CA PHE A 435 -17.30 3.57 14.45
C PHE A 435 -16.90 5.03 14.68
N CYS A 436 -17.27 5.93 13.79
CA CYS A 436 -17.05 7.36 14.02
C CYS A 436 -17.88 7.89 15.20
N HIS A 437 -19.12 7.44 15.39
CA HIS A 437 -19.87 7.77 16.58
C HIS A 437 -19.18 7.28 17.87
N ASN A 438 -18.50 6.12 17.83
CA ASN A 438 -17.61 5.68 18.91
C ASN A 438 -16.51 6.71 19.21
N LEU A 439 -15.82 7.23 18.18
CA LEU A 439 -14.81 8.28 18.37
C LEU A 439 -15.42 9.54 19.00
N LEU A 440 -16.59 9.96 18.53
CA LEU A 440 -17.28 11.14 19.03
C LEU A 440 -17.74 11.00 20.48
N TRP A 441 -18.28 9.82 20.88
CA TRP A 441 -18.64 9.54 22.27
C TRP A 441 -17.43 9.68 23.20
N ASN A 442 -16.27 9.26 22.77
CA ASN A 442 -15.07 9.27 23.60
C ASN A 442 -14.38 10.64 23.64
N ARG A 443 -14.42 11.40 22.57
CA ARG A 443 -13.64 12.66 22.45
C ARG A 443 -14.46 13.91 22.54
N VAL A 444 -15.69 13.86 22.05
CA VAL A 444 -16.61 15.01 22.03
C VAL A 444 -17.71 14.89 23.08
N HIS A 445 -17.94 13.68 23.60
CA HIS A 445 -18.97 13.31 24.56
C HIS A 445 -20.39 13.60 24.04
N SER A 446 -20.56 13.71 22.74
CA SER A 446 -21.84 13.89 22.09
C SER A 446 -21.79 13.45 20.63
N PRO A 447 -22.61 12.49 20.20
CA PRO A 447 -22.75 12.13 18.79
C PRO A 447 -23.71 13.04 18.03
N ASN A 448 -24.42 13.94 18.72
CA ASN A 448 -25.53 14.73 18.17
C ASN A 448 -25.17 16.21 18.14
N PHE A 449 -24.20 16.60 17.34
CA PHE A 449 -23.92 17.99 17.02
C PHE A 449 -23.90 18.19 15.51
N GLY A 450 -23.99 19.46 15.04
CA GLY A 450 -23.91 19.73 13.61
C GLY A 450 -22.68 19.08 12.97
N PHE A 451 -22.86 18.44 11.84
CA PHE A 451 -21.83 17.71 11.08
C PHE A 451 -21.27 16.44 11.75
N ALA A 452 -21.91 15.91 12.82
CA ALA A 452 -21.44 14.69 13.49
C ALA A 452 -21.35 13.50 12.53
N HIS A 453 -22.36 13.28 11.71
CA HIS A 453 -22.37 12.21 10.72
C HIS A 453 -21.43 12.48 9.54
N SER A 454 -21.04 13.74 9.28
CA SER A 454 -20.09 14.06 8.22
C SER A 454 -18.75 13.36 8.41
N ALA A 455 -18.29 13.20 9.64
CA ALA A 455 -17.07 12.49 9.94
C ALA A 455 -17.19 10.98 9.60
N GLY A 456 -18.32 10.35 9.98
CA GLY A 456 -18.62 8.96 9.69
C GLY A 456 -18.73 8.71 8.18
N ASP A 457 -19.50 9.53 7.49
CA ASP A 457 -19.66 9.46 6.03
C ASP A 457 -18.31 9.68 5.31
N SER A 458 -17.48 10.60 5.82
CA SER A 458 -16.15 10.87 5.24
C SER A 458 -15.21 9.68 5.40
N ILE A 459 -15.13 9.10 6.59
CA ILE A 459 -14.28 7.92 6.86
C ILE A 459 -14.76 6.75 5.99
N ALA A 460 -16.07 6.52 5.91
CA ALA A 460 -16.66 5.47 5.10
C ALA A 460 -16.33 5.63 3.61
N ALA A 461 -16.50 6.82 3.05
CA ALA A 461 -16.23 7.09 1.65
C ALA A 461 -14.73 7.03 1.33
N VAL A 462 -13.89 7.67 2.15
CA VAL A 462 -12.45 7.78 1.90
C VAL A 462 -11.76 6.42 2.01
N LEU A 463 -12.04 5.62 3.04
CA LEU A 463 -11.42 4.29 3.18
C LEU A 463 -11.93 3.26 2.15
N SER A 464 -13.13 3.44 1.62
CA SER A 464 -13.69 2.51 0.65
C SER A 464 -13.39 2.87 -0.81
N ASP A 465 -12.94 4.10 -1.10
CA ASP A 465 -12.65 4.53 -2.47
C ASP A 465 -11.46 3.81 -3.11
N PRO A 466 -10.32 3.56 -2.41
CA PRO A 466 -9.24 2.79 -2.99
C PRO A 466 -9.69 1.36 -3.35
N GLY A 467 -9.54 1.00 -4.63
CA GLY A 467 -9.95 -0.31 -5.13
C GLY A 467 -11.45 -0.52 -5.32
N SER A 468 -12.29 0.46 -4.98
CA SER A 468 -13.73 0.40 -5.24
C SER A 468 -14.02 0.22 -6.73
N GLN A 469 -14.91 -0.73 -7.05
CA GLN A 469 -15.46 -0.94 -8.38
C GLN A 469 -16.87 -0.33 -8.52
N ALA A 470 -17.41 0.29 -7.46
CA ALA A 470 -18.73 0.90 -7.52
C ALA A 470 -18.83 1.90 -8.67
N PRO A 471 -19.91 1.88 -9.49
CA PRO A 471 -20.06 2.76 -10.63
C PRO A 471 -20.07 4.24 -10.24
N ASP A 472 -20.53 4.53 -9.03
CA ASP A 472 -20.59 5.87 -8.48
C ASP A 472 -19.73 5.96 -7.20
N ARG A 473 -18.49 6.48 -7.36
CA ARG A 473 -17.56 6.65 -6.24
C ARG A 473 -17.98 7.68 -5.22
N PHE A 474 -18.93 8.54 -5.56
CA PHE A 474 -19.36 9.65 -4.71
C PHE A 474 -20.52 9.26 -3.79
N GLN A 475 -21.12 8.11 -3.98
CA GLN A 475 -22.20 7.61 -3.11
C GLN A 475 -21.61 7.01 -1.82
N THR A 476 -22.14 7.43 -0.67
CA THR A 476 -21.62 6.96 0.63
C THR A 476 -21.95 5.48 0.85
N PHE A 477 -23.19 5.09 0.61
CA PHE A 477 -23.72 3.74 0.86
C PHE A 477 -24.32 3.18 -0.43
N PRO A 478 -23.52 2.59 -1.33
CA PRO A 478 -24.03 2.10 -2.61
C PRO A 478 -24.90 0.84 -2.47
N TRP A 479 -24.78 0.10 -1.37
CA TRP A 479 -25.44 -1.20 -1.18
C TRP A 479 -26.69 -1.14 -0.29
N VAL A 480 -26.67 -0.31 0.75
CA VAL A 480 -27.81 -0.17 1.67
C VAL A 480 -28.88 0.73 1.04
N PRO A 481 -30.17 0.31 0.95
CA PRO A 481 -31.25 1.12 0.40
C PRO A 481 -31.70 2.21 1.39
N ILE A 482 -30.88 3.25 1.58
CA ILE A 482 -31.22 4.38 2.45
C ILE A 482 -32.15 5.37 1.75
N VAL A 483 -33.04 5.97 2.54
CA VAL A 483 -34.05 6.94 2.04
C VAL A 483 -33.37 8.23 1.52
N ASN A 484 -32.28 8.65 2.15
CA ASN A 484 -31.54 9.86 1.76
C ASN A 484 -30.25 9.46 1.04
N ASP A 485 -30.18 9.75 -0.25
CA ASP A 485 -28.95 9.56 -1.04
C ASP A 485 -27.85 10.48 -0.51
N ARG A 486 -26.89 9.93 0.21
CA ARG A 486 -25.72 10.64 0.76
C ARG A 486 -24.56 10.58 -0.22
N ARG A 487 -24.01 11.77 -0.55
CA ARG A 487 -23.00 11.93 -1.60
C ARG A 487 -21.89 12.88 -1.19
N HIS A 488 -20.73 12.72 -1.82
CA HIS A 488 -19.50 13.49 -1.58
C HIS A 488 -19.10 14.40 -2.75
N ASP A 489 -20.02 14.69 -3.67
CA ASP A 489 -19.85 15.57 -4.83
C ASP A 489 -20.88 16.70 -4.87
N ARG A 490 -21.39 17.07 -3.71
CA ARG A 490 -22.47 18.07 -3.60
C ARG A 490 -22.02 19.42 -4.14
N ASP A 491 -22.83 19.97 -5.05
CA ASP A 491 -22.56 21.23 -5.70
C ASP A 491 -23.00 22.40 -4.80
N LEU A 492 -22.03 23.25 -4.52
CA LEU A 492 -22.19 24.48 -3.78
C LEU A 492 -23.23 25.41 -4.41
N ALA A 493 -23.24 25.59 -5.76
CA ALA A 493 -24.17 26.45 -6.47
C ALA A 493 -25.62 25.93 -6.41
N SER A 494 -25.82 24.65 -6.17
CA SER A 494 -27.12 24.04 -5.92
C SER A 494 -27.61 24.17 -4.48
N GLY A 495 -26.95 24.97 -3.65
CA GLY A 495 -27.34 25.26 -2.28
C GLY A 495 -26.73 24.32 -1.23
N TRP A 496 -25.77 23.49 -1.58
CA TRP A 496 -25.00 22.67 -0.64
C TRP A 496 -23.82 23.45 -0.07
N ALA A 497 -24.15 24.54 0.61
CA ALA A 497 -23.22 25.41 1.29
C ALA A 497 -23.67 25.63 2.74
N TRP A 498 -22.78 26.07 3.60
CA TRP A 498 -23.11 26.47 4.96
C TRP A 498 -24.21 27.55 4.95
N GLY A 499 -25.35 27.26 5.59
CA GLY A 499 -26.54 28.14 5.57
C GLY A 499 -27.23 28.24 4.21
N GLY A 500 -26.87 27.42 3.23
CA GLY A 500 -27.53 27.33 1.93
C GLY A 500 -28.89 26.64 2.00
N THR A 501 -29.59 26.53 0.85
CA THR A 501 -30.94 25.97 0.79
C THR A 501 -31.03 24.50 1.17
N ASN A 502 -29.93 23.75 1.07
CA ASN A 502 -29.85 22.34 1.45
C ASN A 502 -29.22 22.14 2.84
N ASP A 503 -28.80 23.21 3.51
CA ASP A 503 -28.38 23.19 4.91
C ASP A 503 -29.58 23.25 5.83
N VAL A 504 -30.36 22.19 5.83
CA VAL A 504 -31.64 22.13 6.57
C VAL A 504 -31.56 21.24 7.82
N GLY A 505 -30.37 20.89 8.23
CA GLY A 505 -30.10 20.02 9.37
C GLY A 505 -30.08 18.53 8.97
N GLY A 506 -29.60 17.68 9.89
CA GLY A 506 -29.50 16.23 9.72
C GLY A 506 -28.63 15.85 8.54
N TYR A 507 -28.92 14.71 7.93
CA TYR A 507 -28.12 14.12 6.85
C TYR A 507 -27.96 15.03 5.60
N SER A 508 -28.81 16.02 5.42
CA SER A 508 -28.64 16.98 4.32
C SER A 508 -27.46 17.90 4.58
N SER A 509 -27.41 18.56 5.72
CA SER A 509 -26.32 19.48 6.08
C SER A 509 -24.97 18.78 6.11
N GLU A 510 -24.94 17.52 6.53
CA GLU A 510 -23.71 16.77 6.73
C GLU A 510 -22.96 16.43 5.45
N GLN A 511 -23.65 16.40 4.31
CA GLN A 511 -23.05 16.19 2.99
C GLN A 511 -22.19 17.39 2.55
N ILE A 512 -22.37 18.56 3.12
CA ILE A 512 -21.57 19.75 2.84
C ILE A 512 -20.13 19.51 3.29
N LEU A 513 -19.97 19.11 4.54
CA LEU A 513 -18.63 18.86 5.10
C LEU A 513 -18.01 17.56 4.60
N SER A 514 -18.80 16.48 4.41
CA SER A 514 -18.26 15.24 3.86
C SER A 514 -17.77 15.40 2.42
N THR A 515 -18.42 16.23 1.61
CA THR A 515 -17.91 16.64 0.29
C THR A 515 -16.56 17.35 0.40
N THR A 516 -16.40 18.21 1.39
CA THR A 516 -15.12 18.90 1.66
C THR A 516 -14.01 17.92 1.99
N HIS A 517 -14.25 16.99 2.91
CA HIS A 517 -13.25 15.98 3.30
C HIS A 517 -12.88 15.05 2.14
N PHE A 518 -13.85 14.65 1.33
CA PHE A 518 -13.58 13.84 0.16
C PHE A 518 -12.79 14.60 -0.92
N ARG A 519 -12.99 15.92 -1.06
CA ARG A 519 -12.18 16.79 -1.93
C ARG A 519 -10.74 16.85 -1.44
N ILE A 520 -10.50 16.99 -0.14
CA ILE A 520 -9.16 16.96 0.46
C ILE A 520 -8.48 15.62 0.13
N TYR A 521 -9.18 14.51 0.32
CA TYR A 521 -8.68 13.19 -0.06
C TYR A 521 -8.29 13.10 -1.55
N ARG A 522 -9.16 13.57 -2.45
CA ARG A 522 -8.89 13.61 -3.88
C ARG A 522 -7.63 14.40 -4.20
N SER A 523 -7.44 15.55 -3.57
CA SER A 523 -6.27 16.42 -3.76
C SER A 523 -4.97 15.80 -3.24
N LEU A 524 -5.02 15.05 -2.14
CA LEU A 524 -3.84 14.39 -1.55
C LEU A 524 -3.42 13.10 -2.26
N GLY A 525 -4.16 12.66 -3.28
CA GLY A 525 -3.82 11.48 -4.07
C GLY A 525 -5.01 10.58 -4.43
N GLY A 526 -6.20 10.84 -3.89
CA GLY A 526 -7.40 10.05 -4.18
C GLY A 526 -7.86 10.10 -5.65
N ASP A 527 -7.37 11.04 -6.45
CA ASP A 527 -7.62 11.12 -7.89
C ASP A 527 -6.47 10.49 -8.72
N ASP A 528 -5.48 9.87 -8.09
CA ASP A 528 -4.49 9.06 -8.83
C ASP A 528 -5.13 7.80 -9.41
N THR A 529 -4.49 7.24 -10.43
CA THR A 529 -4.92 5.97 -11.03
C THR A 529 -4.39 4.76 -10.26
N ASP A 530 -3.34 4.92 -9.47
CA ASP A 530 -2.72 3.86 -8.70
C ASP A 530 -3.41 3.66 -7.35
N ILE A 531 -3.76 2.41 -7.03
CA ILE A 531 -4.46 2.05 -5.81
C ILE A 531 -3.64 2.33 -4.54
N ASN A 532 -2.32 2.19 -4.61
CA ASN A 532 -1.46 2.42 -3.44
C ASN A 532 -1.41 3.91 -3.09
N VAL A 533 -1.39 4.77 -4.11
CA VAL A 533 -1.47 6.24 -3.94
C VAL A 533 -2.79 6.64 -3.30
N LYS A 534 -3.90 6.11 -3.82
CA LYS A 534 -5.24 6.33 -3.24
C LYS A 534 -5.31 5.85 -1.79
N THR A 535 -4.76 4.66 -1.51
CA THR A 535 -4.75 4.08 -0.17
C THR A 535 -3.93 4.94 0.81
N ALA A 536 -2.75 5.38 0.43
CA ALA A 536 -1.92 6.26 1.25
C ALA A 536 -2.63 7.60 1.55
N ALA A 537 -3.25 8.20 0.54
CA ALA A 537 -4.05 9.42 0.70
C ALA A 537 -5.25 9.19 1.62
N ALA A 538 -5.95 8.05 1.47
CA ALA A 538 -7.08 7.70 2.32
C ALA A 538 -6.66 7.53 3.78
N GLN A 539 -5.58 6.80 4.03
CA GLN A 539 -5.03 6.62 5.38
C GLN A 539 -4.62 7.95 6.01
N ARG A 540 -3.96 8.83 5.24
CA ARG A 540 -3.57 10.16 5.72
C ARG A 540 -4.79 10.99 6.12
N VAL A 541 -5.82 11.06 5.27
CA VAL A 541 -7.03 11.84 5.57
C VAL A 541 -7.77 11.28 6.77
N VAL A 542 -7.90 9.96 6.88
CA VAL A 542 -8.58 9.33 8.02
C VAL A 542 -7.79 9.53 9.31
N PHE A 543 -6.46 9.43 9.27
CA PHE A 543 -5.62 9.81 10.41
C PHE A 543 -5.87 11.26 10.85
N LEU A 544 -5.88 12.21 9.90
CA LEU A 544 -6.14 13.62 10.19
C LEU A 544 -7.54 13.83 10.78
N LEU A 545 -8.57 13.14 10.26
CA LEU A 545 -9.93 13.18 10.81
C LEU A 545 -9.98 12.63 12.24
N MET A 546 -9.39 11.47 12.50
CA MET A 546 -9.35 10.88 13.84
C MET A 546 -8.62 11.78 14.84
N ASN A 547 -7.49 12.36 14.42
CA ASN A 547 -6.71 13.27 15.26
C ASN A 547 -7.44 14.60 15.49
N SER A 548 -8.13 15.13 14.49
CA SER A 548 -8.94 16.35 14.62
C SER A 548 -10.12 16.15 15.57
N ILE A 549 -10.82 15.01 15.49
CA ILE A 549 -11.88 14.65 16.43
C ILE A 549 -11.34 14.62 17.86
N ALA A 550 -10.13 14.07 18.05
CA ALA A 550 -9.49 14.06 19.37
C ALA A 550 -9.24 15.47 19.93
N SER A 551 -8.98 16.44 19.05
CA SER A 551 -8.67 17.84 19.42
C SER A 551 -9.91 18.73 19.60
N LEU A 552 -11.08 18.33 19.07
CA LEU A 552 -12.33 19.09 19.28
C LEU A 552 -12.71 19.16 20.76
N GLY A 553 -12.37 18.13 21.55
CA GLY A 553 -12.61 18.06 22.97
C GLY A 553 -14.08 17.97 23.37
N PRO A 554 -14.38 17.79 24.66
CA PRO A 554 -15.74 17.73 25.14
C PRO A 554 -16.42 19.05 24.82
N SER A 555 -17.40 19.05 23.94
CA SER A 555 -18.18 20.21 23.64
C SER A 555 -19.27 20.40 24.71
N PRO A 556 -19.21 21.40 25.53
CA PRO A 556 -20.38 21.79 26.27
C PRO A 556 -21.38 22.38 25.29
N ILE A 557 -22.25 21.55 24.75
CA ILE A 557 -23.47 22.02 24.06
C ILE A 557 -23.14 23.07 23.00
N ILE A 558 -22.49 22.66 21.92
CA ILE A 558 -22.61 23.46 20.72
C ILE A 558 -23.76 22.79 19.94
N PRO A 559 -24.94 23.43 19.87
CA PRO A 559 -26.07 22.89 19.11
C PRO A 559 -25.69 22.70 17.63
N THR A 560 -24.71 23.45 17.16
CA THR A 560 -24.14 23.41 15.81
C THR A 560 -22.74 24.01 15.87
N PRO A 561 -21.66 23.21 15.96
CA PRO A 561 -20.34 23.74 15.67
C PRO A 561 -20.33 24.26 14.24
N THR A 562 -19.86 25.47 14.08
CA THR A 562 -19.59 26.00 12.75
C THR A 562 -18.53 25.13 12.07
N PRO A 563 -18.42 25.11 10.74
CA PRO A 563 -17.36 24.37 10.06
C PRO A 563 -15.94 24.83 10.41
N VAL A 564 -15.76 26.04 10.87
CA VAL A 564 -14.45 26.63 11.23
C VAL A 564 -13.69 25.81 12.29
N PRO A 565 -14.30 25.34 13.40
CA PRO A 565 -13.56 24.47 14.32
C PRO A 565 -13.04 23.18 13.70
N TRP A 566 -13.76 22.63 12.72
CA TRP A 566 -13.31 21.43 11.99
C TRP A 566 -12.09 21.73 11.10
N GLU A 567 -12.14 22.80 10.34
CA GLU A 567 -11.03 23.25 9.50
C GLU A 567 -9.78 23.48 10.34
N THR A 568 -9.89 24.29 11.40
CA THR A 568 -8.78 24.57 12.32
C THR A 568 -8.26 23.29 12.99
N ALA A 569 -9.14 22.37 13.38
CA ALA A 569 -8.74 21.10 13.97
C ALA A 569 -7.99 20.19 12.97
N LEU A 570 -8.40 20.18 11.70
CA LEU A 570 -7.72 19.43 10.65
C LEU A 570 -6.35 20.06 10.30
N GLU A 571 -6.27 21.38 10.16
CA GLU A 571 -5.00 22.07 9.94
C GLU A 571 -4.03 21.85 11.11
N ASN A 572 -4.50 21.96 12.35
CA ASN A 572 -3.71 21.70 13.55
C ASN A 572 -3.31 20.22 13.64
N SER A 573 -4.13 19.31 13.14
CA SER A 573 -3.80 17.87 13.04
C SER A 573 -2.61 17.64 12.12
N ASP A 574 -2.56 18.31 10.97
CA ASP A 574 -1.43 18.22 10.05
C ASP A 574 -0.19 18.92 10.59
N THR A 575 -0.31 20.18 11.03
CA THR A 575 0.82 20.98 11.49
C THR A 575 1.38 20.54 12.84
N GLY A 576 0.57 19.94 13.70
CA GLY A 576 0.97 19.40 15.00
C GLY A 576 1.57 18.00 14.94
N THR A 577 1.49 17.32 13.81
CA THR A 577 2.05 15.98 13.62
C THR A 577 3.50 16.09 13.15
N SER A 578 4.42 15.38 13.79
CA SER A 578 5.82 15.37 13.36
C SER A 578 5.98 14.62 12.03
N SER A 579 5.37 13.44 11.94
CA SER A 579 5.28 12.67 10.68
C SER A 579 4.16 11.63 10.78
N PHE A 580 3.60 11.28 9.62
CA PHE A 580 2.67 10.17 9.46
C PHE A 580 3.16 9.26 8.33
N GLN A 581 3.46 8.00 8.63
CA GLN A 581 3.98 7.01 7.66
C GLN A 581 5.19 7.51 6.85
N GLY A 582 6.05 8.30 7.48
CA GLY A 582 7.25 8.88 6.85
C GLY A 582 7.01 10.16 6.05
N VAL A 583 5.77 10.66 5.99
CA VAL A 583 5.43 11.97 5.42
C VAL A 583 5.45 12.99 6.56
N PRO A 584 6.27 14.05 6.48
CA PRO A 584 6.29 15.11 7.48
C PRO A 584 4.93 15.81 7.61
N GLY A 585 4.57 16.19 8.82
CA GLY A 585 3.41 17.03 9.07
C GLY A 585 3.61 18.45 8.56
N GLY A 586 2.53 19.20 8.45
CA GLY A 586 2.51 20.56 7.95
C GLY A 586 2.59 20.69 6.44
N THR A 587 2.47 19.60 5.67
CA THR A 587 2.48 19.64 4.21
C THR A 587 1.09 19.69 3.59
N ALA A 588 0.02 19.37 4.33
CA ALA A 588 -1.35 19.31 3.81
C ALA A 588 -2.26 20.48 4.26
N HIS A 589 -1.83 21.32 5.20
CA HIS A 589 -2.70 22.35 5.78
C HIS A 589 -3.30 23.30 4.73
N LYS A 590 -2.54 23.71 3.72
CA LYS A 590 -3.05 24.57 2.63
C LYS A 590 -4.08 23.85 1.75
N VAL A 591 -3.89 22.56 1.51
CA VAL A 591 -4.87 21.72 0.81
C VAL A 591 -6.15 21.59 1.62
N ILE A 592 -6.03 21.40 2.93
CA ILE A 592 -7.17 21.35 3.86
C ILE A 592 -7.96 22.63 3.75
N ARG A 593 -7.33 23.76 3.96
CA ARG A 593 -7.97 25.06 3.87
C ARG A 593 -8.66 25.31 2.53
N TRP A 594 -7.99 25.01 1.41
CA TRP A 594 -8.58 25.11 0.09
C TRP A 594 -9.81 24.22 -0.07
N GLY A 595 -9.80 23.02 0.50
CA GLY A 595 -10.99 22.14 0.52
C GLY A 595 -12.22 22.81 1.13
N PHE A 596 -12.03 23.50 2.24
CA PHE A 596 -13.09 24.27 2.92
C PHE A 596 -13.51 25.52 2.13
N GLU A 597 -12.53 26.26 1.56
CA GLU A 597 -12.78 27.39 0.67
C GLU A 597 -13.68 26.98 -0.50
N GLN A 598 -13.35 25.87 -1.16
CA GLN A 598 -14.08 25.38 -2.34
C GLN A 598 -15.53 24.99 -2.05
N GLN A 599 -15.88 24.71 -0.80
CA GLN A 599 -17.27 24.46 -0.37
C GLN A 599 -17.91 25.66 0.31
N GLY A 600 -17.27 26.83 0.27
CA GLY A 600 -17.76 28.03 0.93
C GLY A 600 -17.80 27.97 2.45
N LEU A 601 -17.10 27.00 3.04
CA LEU A 601 -17.06 26.77 4.48
C LEU A 601 -16.01 27.63 5.21
N PHE A 602 -15.03 28.13 4.47
CA PHE A 602 -13.99 29.01 4.96
C PHE A 602 -13.96 30.32 4.17
N GLN A 603 -13.79 31.41 4.87
CA GLN A 603 -13.62 32.75 4.29
C GLN A 603 -12.66 33.58 5.15
N PRO A 604 -11.77 34.40 4.52
CA PRO A 604 -10.70 35.09 5.24
C PRO A 604 -11.16 36.09 6.30
N SER A 605 -12.30 36.72 6.13
CA SER A 605 -12.78 37.83 6.96
C SER A 605 -13.83 37.45 8.02
N GLY A 606 -14.05 36.15 8.29
CA GLY A 606 -15.02 35.83 9.34
C GLY A 606 -15.74 34.49 9.14
N ALA A 607 -16.88 34.38 9.81
CA ALA A 607 -17.69 33.16 9.73
C ALA A 607 -18.17 32.89 8.29
N PRO A 608 -18.20 31.61 7.84
CA PRO A 608 -18.77 31.26 6.57
C PRO A 608 -20.22 31.75 6.43
N THR A 609 -20.51 32.24 5.25
CA THR A 609 -21.86 32.70 4.89
C THR A 609 -22.37 31.86 3.72
N PRO A 610 -23.66 31.75 3.53
CA PRO A 610 -24.23 31.06 2.37
C PRO A 610 -23.67 31.65 1.08
N VAL A 611 -23.06 30.82 0.25
CA VAL A 611 -22.49 31.22 -1.04
C VAL A 611 -22.93 30.24 -2.11
N THR A 612 -23.01 30.69 -3.37
CA THR A 612 -23.30 29.85 -4.55
C THR A 612 -22.09 29.63 -5.45
N THR A 613 -20.97 30.14 -5.04
CA THR A 613 -19.66 30.01 -5.69
C THR A 613 -18.65 29.61 -4.64
N PRO A 614 -17.50 29.09 -4.98
CA PRO A 614 -16.42 28.84 -4.02
C PRO A 614 -16.20 30.06 -3.13
N GLY A 615 -15.87 29.83 -1.86
CA GLY A 615 -15.54 30.87 -0.90
C GLY A 615 -14.35 31.69 -1.38
N ALA A 616 -14.19 32.87 -0.82
CA ALA A 616 -13.07 33.74 -1.14
C ALA A 616 -11.75 33.04 -0.77
N PRO A 617 -10.69 33.21 -1.56
CA PRO A 617 -9.34 32.78 -1.18
C PRO A 617 -8.87 33.54 0.07
N PRO A 618 -7.74 33.15 0.69
CA PRO A 618 -7.15 33.89 1.80
C PRO A 618 -6.98 35.39 1.54
N ASP A 619 -6.82 36.18 2.61
CA ASP A 619 -6.51 37.61 2.47
C ASP A 619 -5.27 37.80 1.61
N VAL A 620 -4.24 37.05 1.87
CA VAL A 620 -3.02 36.99 1.02
C VAL A 620 -2.81 35.54 0.61
N ASP A 621 -2.57 35.31 -0.68
CA ASP A 621 -2.28 33.99 -1.24
C ASP A 621 -1.36 34.18 -2.46
N VAL A 622 -0.05 34.25 -2.19
CA VAL A 622 0.97 34.43 -3.22
C VAL A 622 1.44 33.08 -3.75
N TYR A 623 1.50 32.92 -5.06
CA TYR A 623 1.78 31.61 -5.65
C TYR A 623 2.65 31.69 -6.91
N VAL A 624 3.28 30.58 -7.23
CA VAL A 624 3.94 30.29 -8.50
C VAL A 624 3.07 29.32 -9.28
N ASP A 625 2.50 29.76 -10.39
CA ASP A 625 1.48 28.99 -11.10
C ASP A 625 2.06 27.78 -11.84
N ASP A 626 1.67 26.62 -11.44
CA ASP A 626 1.98 25.34 -12.09
C ASP A 626 0.87 24.85 -13.04
N GLY A 627 -0.03 25.76 -13.42
CA GLY A 627 -1.20 25.48 -14.26
C GLY A 627 -2.49 25.24 -13.49
N ARG A 628 -2.45 25.25 -12.14
CA ARG A 628 -3.62 25.07 -11.29
C ARG A 628 -4.25 26.38 -10.81
N GLY A 629 -3.65 27.54 -11.16
CA GLY A 629 -4.16 28.86 -10.76
C GLY A 629 -4.10 29.10 -9.25
N GLY A 630 -3.09 28.55 -8.57
CA GLY A 630 -2.93 28.64 -7.12
C GLY A 630 -3.86 27.74 -6.31
N GLN A 631 -4.57 26.80 -6.97
CA GLN A 631 -5.46 25.82 -6.33
C GLN A 631 -4.77 24.44 -6.20
N TYR A 632 -5.46 23.46 -5.58
CA TYR A 632 -4.87 22.18 -5.23
C TYR A 632 -5.60 20.93 -5.81
N PRO A 633 -6.18 20.94 -7.02
CA PRO A 633 -6.59 19.68 -7.63
C PRO A 633 -5.37 18.78 -7.78
N TYR A 634 -5.55 17.46 -7.64
CA TYR A 634 -4.45 16.51 -7.70
C TYR A 634 -3.66 16.61 -9.01
N GLN A 635 -2.34 16.62 -8.91
CA GLN A 635 -1.44 16.71 -10.04
C GLN A 635 -0.27 15.73 -9.84
N GLN A 636 -0.14 14.75 -10.74
CA GLN A 636 0.94 13.77 -10.67
C GLN A 636 2.29 14.36 -11.09
N VAL A 637 2.30 15.19 -12.13
CA VAL A 637 3.50 15.85 -12.66
C VAL A 637 3.54 17.28 -12.13
N PHE A 638 4.35 17.54 -11.12
CA PHE A 638 4.44 18.83 -10.41
C PHE A 638 5.70 19.64 -10.75
N TRP A 639 6.57 19.10 -11.61
CA TRP A 639 7.88 19.69 -11.95
C TRP A 639 7.93 20.35 -13.33
N GLU A 640 6.81 20.61 -13.95
CA GLU A 640 6.75 21.25 -15.28
C GLU A 640 6.36 22.73 -15.22
N ASN A 641 6.68 23.43 -14.14
CA ASN A 641 6.29 24.80 -13.97
C ASN A 641 6.84 25.70 -15.10
N THR A 642 5.95 26.39 -15.83
CA THR A 642 6.31 27.28 -16.96
C THR A 642 6.55 28.72 -16.52
N ASP A 643 6.10 29.11 -15.35
CA ASP A 643 6.33 30.43 -14.77
C ASP A 643 7.75 30.58 -14.18
N ILE A 644 8.58 29.54 -14.28
CA ILE A 644 10.01 29.54 -13.93
C ILE A 644 10.84 29.32 -15.19
N TRP A 645 11.85 30.18 -15.44
CA TRP A 645 12.75 30.00 -16.59
C TRP A 645 14.14 30.50 -16.32
N ASN A 646 15.08 30.04 -17.13
CA ASN A 646 16.50 30.44 -17.12
C ASN A 646 16.84 31.34 -18.31
N ARG A 647 17.77 32.27 -18.10
CA ARG A 647 18.40 33.12 -19.13
C ARG A 647 19.91 33.02 -19.02
N LEU A 648 20.61 33.23 -20.12
CA LEU A 648 22.09 33.29 -20.18
C LEU A 648 22.64 34.69 -19.94
N ALA A 649 21.76 35.68 -19.83
CA ALA A 649 22.09 37.07 -19.51
C ALA A 649 20.98 37.66 -18.61
N PRO A 650 21.28 38.68 -17.79
CA PRO A 650 20.28 39.33 -16.93
C PRO A 650 19.46 40.35 -17.73
N ASP A 651 18.80 39.88 -18.81
CA ASP A 651 18.19 40.72 -19.83
C ASP A 651 16.65 40.86 -19.68
N GLY A 652 16.04 40.19 -18.69
CA GLY A 652 14.60 40.19 -18.50
C GLY A 652 13.82 39.45 -19.58
N GLY A 653 14.48 38.73 -20.48
CA GLY A 653 13.80 37.96 -21.52
C GLY A 653 12.94 36.84 -20.93
N THR A 654 11.80 36.51 -21.57
CA THR A 654 10.80 35.54 -21.06
C THR A 654 10.96 34.15 -21.67
N THR A 655 11.79 33.97 -22.68
CA THR A 655 12.01 32.65 -23.30
C THR A 655 13.06 31.88 -22.52
N HIS A 656 12.75 30.66 -22.11
CA HIS A 656 13.72 29.80 -21.44
C HIS A 656 14.92 29.48 -22.32
N GLN A 657 16.11 29.55 -21.74
CA GLN A 657 17.36 29.14 -22.34
C GLN A 657 18.01 28.03 -21.49
N THR A 658 18.54 27.00 -22.15
CA THR A 658 19.24 25.91 -21.47
C THR A 658 20.40 26.47 -20.65
N PRO A 659 20.50 26.13 -19.37
CA PRO A 659 21.65 26.54 -18.55
C PRO A 659 22.99 26.04 -19.11
N ILE A 660 24.02 26.84 -18.97
CA ILE A 660 25.39 26.47 -19.35
C ILE A 660 26.21 26.27 -18.08
N VAL A 661 26.86 25.11 -18.00
CA VAL A 661 27.66 24.69 -16.83
C VAL A 661 28.88 25.60 -16.62
N ASN A 662 29.20 25.84 -15.35
CA ASN A 662 30.37 26.63 -14.90
C ASN A 662 30.40 28.10 -15.37
N VAL A 663 29.26 28.64 -15.76
CA VAL A 663 29.09 30.07 -16.03
C VAL A 663 27.87 30.62 -15.35
N PRO A 664 27.78 31.92 -15.07
CA PRO A 664 26.59 32.53 -14.54
C PRO A 664 25.37 32.34 -15.45
N ASN A 665 24.29 31.93 -14.89
CA ASN A 665 22.95 31.85 -15.47
C ASN A 665 22.00 32.70 -14.60
N TYR A 666 20.83 33.00 -15.09
CA TYR A 666 19.89 33.93 -14.45
C TYR A 666 18.48 33.36 -14.43
N GLY A 667 18.00 32.97 -13.24
CA GLY A 667 16.66 32.48 -13.01
C GLY A 667 15.65 33.62 -12.95
N TYR A 668 14.46 33.37 -13.43
CA TYR A 668 13.29 34.27 -13.32
C TYR A 668 12.05 33.46 -12.94
N VAL A 669 11.11 34.12 -12.25
CA VAL A 669 9.83 33.55 -11.90
C VAL A 669 8.72 34.58 -12.00
N ILE A 670 7.53 34.16 -12.44
CA ILE A 670 6.30 34.93 -12.29
C ILE A 670 5.64 34.51 -10.98
N ILE A 671 5.39 35.49 -10.11
CA ILE A 671 4.58 35.34 -8.91
C ILE A 671 3.24 36.02 -9.08
N LYS A 672 2.21 35.45 -8.47
CA LYS A 672 0.82 35.92 -8.58
C LYS A 672 0.23 36.02 -7.18
N ASN A 673 -0.81 36.82 -7.02
CA ASN A 673 -1.57 36.93 -5.76
C ASN A 673 -3.04 36.61 -6.03
N ARG A 674 -3.50 35.42 -5.57
CA ARG A 674 -4.90 35.00 -5.64
C ARG A 674 -5.74 35.58 -4.49
N GLY A 675 -5.07 36.08 -3.42
CA GLY A 675 -5.71 36.59 -2.22
C GLY A 675 -6.67 37.74 -2.48
N THR A 676 -7.54 38.01 -1.51
CA THR A 676 -8.53 39.12 -1.58
C THR A 676 -7.92 40.45 -1.32
N GLN A 677 -6.73 40.51 -0.70
CA GLN A 677 -6.03 41.73 -0.32
C GLN A 677 -4.66 41.83 -1.03
N THR A 678 -4.05 42.99 -0.86
CA THR A 678 -2.70 43.26 -1.37
C THR A 678 -1.66 42.56 -0.52
N ALA A 679 -0.80 41.76 -1.16
CA ALA A 679 0.37 41.14 -0.54
C ALA A 679 1.49 42.17 -0.34
N ASN A 680 2.08 42.19 0.85
CA ASN A 680 3.17 43.06 1.24
C ASN A 680 4.39 42.27 1.71
N ASN A 681 5.55 42.90 1.73
CA ASN A 681 6.82 42.28 2.19
C ASN A 681 7.11 40.95 1.51
N ILE A 682 6.91 40.95 0.19
CA ILE A 682 7.06 39.72 -0.61
C ILE A 682 8.54 39.40 -0.76
N VAL A 683 8.91 38.17 -0.44
CA VAL A 683 10.25 37.62 -0.61
C VAL A 683 10.16 36.40 -1.53
N VAL A 684 11.02 36.37 -2.55
CA VAL A 684 11.15 35.21 -3.42
C VAL A 684 12.54 34.63 -3.24
N SER A 685 12.64 33.34 -3.00
CA SER A 685 13.90 32.62 -2.84
C SER A 685 14.10 31.61 -3.97
N GLY A 686 15.34 31.51 -4.46
CA GLY A 686 15.70 30.63 -5.59
C GLY A 686 16.69 29.55 -5.19
N TYR A 687 16.42 28.34 -5.64
CA TYR A 687 17.26 27.15 -5.38
C TYR A 687 17.47 26.37 -6.67
N HIS A 688 18.55 25.62 -6.69
CA HIS A 688 18.87 24.71 -7.80
C HIS A 688 19.45 23.39 -7.28
N CYS A 689 19.40 22.36 -8.10
CA CYS A 689 20.04 21.09 -7.82
C CYS A 689 20.35 20.35 -9.11
N ARG A 690 21.24 19.35 -9.05
CA ARG A 690 21.55 18.48 -10.18
C ARG A 690 20.27 17.81 -10.72
N PRO A 691 20.25 17.40 -12.02
CA PRO A 691 19.11 16.74 -12.64
C PRO A 691 18.73 15.48 -11.86
N SER A 692 17.61 15.50 -11.18
CA SER A 692 17.23 14.41 -10.27
C SER A 692 15.72 14.23 -10.19
N ALA A 693 15.30 13.01 -9.87
CA ALA A 693 13.98 12.65 -9.35
C ALA A 693 14.13 12.22 -7.90
N GLY A 694 13.12 12.47 -7.07
CA GLY A 694 13.11 12.09 -5.65
C GLY A 694 14.01 12.99 -4.79
N LEU A 695 13.82 14.27 -4.93
CA LEU A 695 14.54 15.29 -4.17
C LEU A 695 14.01 15.42 -2.75
N VAL A 696 14.84 15.93 -1.86
CA VAL A 696 14.55 16.15 -0.44
C VAL A 696 14.96 17.56 -0.06
N TRP A 697 14.06 18.29 0.52
CA TRP A 697 14.34 19.59 1.12
C TRP A 697 14.87 19.42 2.57
N PRO A 698 15.92 20.15 2.99
CA PRO A 698 16.77 21.01 2.16
C PRO A 698 17.96 20.24 1.52
N ASP A 699 18.14 18.96 1.80
CA ASP A 699 19.36 18.18 1.62
C ASP A 699 19.91 18.19 0.18
N ASN A 700 19.01 18.21 -0.81
CA ASN A 700 19.41 18.17 -2.24
C ASN A 700 19.44 19.55 -2.89
N TRP A 701 18.93 20.58 -2.24
CA TRP A 701 18.79 21.91 -2.82
C TRP A 701 19.90 22.85 -2.36
N GLN A 702 20.43 23.61 -3.30
CA GLN A 702 21.43 24.66 -3.06
C GLN A 702 20.79 26.01 -3.37
N ALA A 703 20.98 26.99 -2.47
CA ALA A 703 20.56 28.34 -2.77
C ALA A 703 21.32 28.89 -4.00
N MET A 704 20.61 29.58 -4.85
CA MET A 704 21.26 30.33 -5.96
C MET A 704 22.23 31.37 -5.40
N THR A 705 23.17 31.86 -6.20
CA THR A 705 24.10 32.95 -5.82
C THR A 705 23.32 34.17 -5.35
N THR A 706 22.24 34.53 -6.07
CA THR A 706 21.20 35.41 -5.58
C THR A 706 20.15 34.57 -4.84
N ALA A 707 20.34 34.36 -3.54
CA ALA A 707 19.54 33.42 -2.77
C ALA A 707 18.08 33.89 -2.62
N SER A 708 17.85 35.18 -2.48
CA SER A 708 16.50 35.76 -2.35
C SER A 708 16.43 37.18 -2.92
N ILE A 709 15.23 37.58 -3.30
CA ILE A 709 14.89 38.94 -3.77
C ILE A 709 13.69 39.44 -3.00
N ASN A 710 13.85 40.60 -2.33
CA ASN A 710 12.70 41.32 -1.78
C ASN A 710 12.03 42.05 -2.95
N VAL A 711 10.77 41.74 -3.21
CA VAL A 711 10.01 42.36 -4.29
C VAL A 711 9.69 43.80 -3.95
N PRO A 712 10.10 44.77 -4.77
CA PRO A 712 9.79 46.16 -4.48
C PRO A 712 8.30 46.45 -4.54
N GLY A 713 7.77 47.07 -3.51
CA GLY A 713 6.37 47.48 -3.43
C GLY A 713 5.47 46.33 -2.94
N SER A 714 4.24 46.30 -3.44
CA SER A 714 3.24 45.35 -3.07
C SER A 714 2.56 44.74 -4.29
N LEU A 715 1.92 43.60 -4.13
CA LEU A 715 1.21 42.87 -5.22
C LEU A 715 -0.30 42.87 -4.93
N ALA A 716 -1.06 43.64 -5.70
CA ALA A 716 -2.50 43.70 -5.53
C ALA A 716 -3.19 42.33 -5.76
N SER A 717 -4.40 42.18 -5.24
CA SER A 717 -5.26 41.02 -5.53
C SER A 717 -5.41 40.83 -7.04
N GLY A 718 -5.25 39.62 -7.53
CA GLY A 718 -5.33 39.22 -8.95
C GLY A 718 -4.15 39.68 -9.80
N ALA A 719 -3.17 40.36 -9.25
CA ALA A 719 -2.00 40.86 -9.99
C ALA A 719 -0.89 39.80 -10.05
N GLN A 720 0.03 40.00 -11.00
CA GLN A 720 1.26 39.22 -11.12
C GLN A 720 2.46 40.12 -11.39
N THR A 721 3.64 39.63 -11.08
CA THR A 721 4.90 40.29 -11.41
C THR A 721 6.01 39.28 -11.70
N THR A 722 6.99 39.69 -12.50
CA THR A 722 8.21 38.89 -12.76
C THR A 722 9.26 39.28 -11.73
N VAL A 723 9.89 38.30 -11.12
CA VAL A 723 10.97 38.46 -10.15
C VAL A 723 12.23 37.77 -10.70
N GLY A 724 13.34 38.44 -10.60
CA GLY A 724 14.66 38.05 -11.07
C GLY A 724 15.47 39.28 -11.50
N PRO A 725 16.73 39.10 -11.90
CA PRO A 725 17.44 37.84 -12.12
C PRO A 725 17.98 37.19 -10.84
N PHE A 726 17.80 35.89 -10.69
CA PHE A 726 18.49 35.06 -9.70
C PHE A 726 19.76 34.52 -10.36
N GLU A 727 20.91 35.08 -10.02
CA GLU A 727 22.18 34.57 -10.52
C GLU A 727 22.49 33.20 -9.88
N TRP A 728 22.93 32.26 -10.69
CA TRP A 728 23.35 30.94 -10.26
C TRP A 728 24.31 30.29 -11.25
N THR A 729 25.08 29.30 -10.80
CA THR A 729 26.08 28.64 -11.62
C THR A 729 25.91 27.14 -11.53
N PRO A 730 25.35 26.48 -12.58
CA PRO A 730 25.24 25.03 -12.60
C PRO A 730 26.59 24.35 -12.59
N SER A 731 26.69 23.20 -11.89
CA SER A 731 27.92 22.42 -11.76
C SER A 731 27.91 21.14 -12.58
N GLU A 732 26.75 20.65 -12.98
CA GLU A 732 26.59 19.41 -13.70
C GLU A 732 25.85 19.57 -15.03
N ILE A 733 26.22 18.73 -16.01
CA ILE A 733 25.57 18.66 -17.32
C ILE A 733 24.22 17.92 -17.16
N GLY A 734 23.24 18.29 -17.95
CA GLY A 734 21.97 17.54 -18.02
C GLY A 734 20.75 18.33 -17.66
N HIS A 735 20.85 19.63 -17.49
CA HIS A 735 19.80 20.54 -17.06
C HIS A 735 19.47 20.42 -15.57
N GLU A 736 19.99 21.34 -14.76
CA GLU A 736 19.70 21.36 -13.34
C GLU A 736 18.25 21.77 -13.04
N CYS A 737 17.69 21.18 -11.98
CA CYS A 737 16.35 21.52 -11.49
C CYS A 737 16.37 22.91 -10.83
N MET A 738 15.29 23.65 -10.99
CA MET A 738 15.08 24.94 -10.35
C MET A 738 13.85 24.87 -9.44
N LEU A 739 13.95 25.41 -8.23
CA LEU A 739 12.83 25.60 -7.31
C LEU A 739 12.78 27.07 -6.89
N MET A 740 11.59 27.66 -6.98
CA MET A 740 11.32 29.02 -6.54
C MET A 740 10.26 28.97 -5.44
N SER A 741 10.50 29.72 -4.37
CA SER A 741 9.58 29.85 -3.25
C SER A 741 9.23 31.30 -3.02
N VAL A 742 7.95 31.61 -2.84
CA VAL A 742 7.48 32.96 -2.53
C VAL A 742 6.81 32.98 -1.16
N SER A 743 7.11 33.99 -0.36
CA SER A 743 6.44 34.28 0.91
C SER A 743 6.02 35.74 0.98
N ALA A 744 4.94 36.02 1.69
CA ALA A 744 4.47 37.36 1.97
C ALA A 744 3.92 37.43 3.40
N ASP A 745 3.66 38.64 3.92
CA ASP A 745 2.94 38.80 5.18
C ASP A 745 1.57 38.14 5.07
N GLY A 746 1.30 37.21 5.95
CA GLY A 746 0.05 36.44 5.99
C GLY A 746 0.00 35.19 5.12
N ASP A 747 1.05 34.94 4.30
CA ASP A 747 1.16 33.70 3.51
C ASP A 747 2.62 33.29 3.34
N LEU A 748 3.08 32.43 4.23
CA LEU A 748 4.44 31.88 4.19
C LEU A 748 4.47 30.57 3.39
N SER A 749 5.54 30.38 2.63
CA SER A 749 5.87 29.08 2.04
C SER A 749 6.17 28.06 3.13
N ASN A 750 5.86 26.78 2.88
CA ASN A 750 6.20 25.67 3.77
C ASN A 750 7.69 25.49 4.02
N ILE A 751 8.54 26.06 3.18
CA ILE A 751 10.01 26.04 3.35
C ILE A 751 10.56 27.38 3.86
N ASP A 752 9.71 28.33 4.23
CA ASP A 752 10.15 29.61 4.77
C ASP A 752 10.79 29.41 6.16
N PRO A 753 12.03 29.92 6.38
CA PRO A 753 12.69 29.78 7.68
C PRO A 753 11.92 30.44 8.84
N ALA A 754 11.06 31.41 8.57
CA ALA A 754 10.18 32.02 9.55
C ALA A 754 8.91 31.21 9.81
N GLY A 755 8.66 30.19 9.02
CA GLY A 755 7.53 29.26 9.19
C GLY A 755 7.72 28.37 10.42
N ALA A 756 6.65 28.15 11.19
CA ALA A 756 6.65 27.26 12.36
C ALA A 756 6.39 25.78 11.99
N LEU A 757 6.35 25.47 10.71
CA LEU A 757 5.98 24.14 10.23
C LEU A 757 7.18 23.18 10.26
N PRO A 758 6.98 21.88 10.57
CA PRO A 758 8.05 20.87 10.51
C PRO A 758 8.74 20.84 9.15
N CYS A 759 8.02 21.02 8.05
CA CYS A 759 8.54 21.02 6.69
C CYS A 759 9.46 22.23 6.37
N ALA A 760 9.44 23.31 7.16
CA ALA A 760 10.36 24.43 6.95
C ALA A 760 11.82 24.04 7.14
N THR A 761 12.12 23.16 8.09
CA THR A 761 13.48 22.70 8.41
C THR A 761 13.85 21.37 7.72
N GLY A 762 12.86 20.64 7.20
CA GLY A 762 13.06 19.32 6.57
C GLY A 762 13.46 18.22 7.57
N PRO A 763 13.93 17.06 7.08
CA PRO A 763 13.96 16.66 5.66
C PRO A 763 12.54 16.34 5.14
N THR A 764 12.14 17.01 4.10
CA THR A 764 10.82 16.83 3.49
C THR A 764 10.96 16.37 2.03
N PRO A 765 10.30 15.29 1.60
CA PRO A 765 10.27 14.91 0.20
C PRO A 765 9.67 16.04 -0.67
N ASP A 766 10.30 16.28 -1.80
CA ASP A 766 10.00 17.38 -2.71
C ASP A 766 8.54 17.36 -3.22
N GLU A 767 8.02 16.17 -3.49
CA GLU A 767 6.63 16.01 -3.93
C GLU A 767 5.60 16.40 -2.86
N GLN A 768 5.98 16.43 -1.60
CA GLN A 768 5.12 16.90 -0.51
C GLN A 768 5.13 18.43 -0.38
N LEU A 769 6.08 19.09 -1.02
CA LEU A 769 6.18 20.55 -1.06
C LEU A 769 5.54 21.10 -2.33
N ALA A 770 6.15 20.91 -3.49
CA ALA A 770 5.73 21.52 -4.75
C ALA A 770 4.29 21.12 -5.18
N ARG A 771 3.81 19.94 -4.73
CA ARG A 771 2.45 19.51 -5.02
C ARG A 771 1.39 20.14 -4.11
N PHE A 772 1.72 20.37 -2.85
CA PHE A 772 0.76 20.76 -1.80
C PHE A 772 1.00 22.16 -1.22
N ASP A 773 1.95 22.92 -1.77
CA ASP A 773 2.17 24.33 -1.46
C ASP A 773 2.27 25.15 -2.74
N ASN A 774 1.27 25.99 -3.03
CA ASN A 774 1.24 26.83 -4.22
C ASN A 774 2.29 27.96 -4.21
N ASN A 775 2.87 28.26 -3.04
CA ASN A 775 4.00 29.20 -2.92
C ASN A 775 5.28 28.62 -3.51
N ILE A 776 5.34 27.32 -3.82
CA ILE A 776 6.51 26.62 -4.32
C ILE A 776 6.28 26.20 -5.76
N GLY A 777 7.13 26.69 -6.65
CA GLY A 777 7.20 26.22 -8.03
C GLY A 777 8.49 25.44 -8.28
N GLN A 778 8.36 24.34 -9.03
CA GLN A 778 9.51 23.53 -9.44
C GLN A 778 9.55 23.36 -10.96
N ARG A 779 10.75 23.51 -11.53
CA ARG A 779 10.99 23.24 -12.94
C ARG A 779 12.13 22.25 -13.10
N ASN A 780 11.79 21.09 -13.68
CA ASN A 780 12.74 20.07 -14.07
C ASN A 780 12.45 19.64 -15.52
N VAL A 781 12.62 20.60 -16.45
CA VAL A 781 12.30 20.47 -17.87
C VAL A 781 13.50 20.84 -18.72
N ALA A 782 14.02 19.88 -19.45
CA ALA A 782 15.13 20.06 -20.38
C ALA A 782 14.64 20.13 -21.84
N PRO A 783 14.96 21.16 -22.63
CA PRO A 783 14.67 21.18 -24.06
C PRO A 783 15.56 20.20 -24.81
N VAL A 784 15.00 19.50 -25.80
CA VAL A 784 15.70 18.58 -26.70
C VAL A 784 15.35 18.89 -28.15
N ALA A 785 16.28 18.64 -29.08
CA ALA A 785 16.19 19.09 -30.46
C ALA A 785 15.12 18.35 -31.27
N GLY A 786 13.97 18.96 -31.45
CA GLY A 786 12.86 18.46 -32.26
C GLY A 786 12.90 18.93 -33.72
N GLY A 787 13.39 20.17 -33.99
CA GLY A 787 13.47 20.73 -35.33
C GLY A 787 14.48 20.06 -36.25
N GLY A 788 15.37 19.24 -35.72
CA GLY A 788 16.32 18.42 -36.46
C GLY A 788 15.84 17.02 -36.82
N GLY A 789 14.55 16.71 -36.54
CA GLY A 789 13.97 15.36 -36.76
C GLY A 789 14.74 14.26 -36.00
N ILE A 790 14.84 13.08 -36.59
CA ILE A 790 15.49 11.90 -35.97
C ILE A 790 16.89 12.23 -35.44
N THR A 791 17.75 12.86 -36.26
CA THR A 791 19.15 13.14 -35.94
C THR A 791 19.28 14.09 -34.76
N GLY A 792 18.51 15.19 -34.76
CA GLY A 792 18.49 16.14 -33.66
C GLY A 792 18.05 15.54 -32.35
N LEU A 793 16.95 14.79 -32.38
CA LEU A 793 16.41 14.16 -31.18
C LEU A 793 17.34 13.08 -30.63
N LEU A 794 17.83 12.15 -31.44
CA LEU A 794 18.80 11.14 -31.02
C LEU A 794 20.09 11.77 -30.47
N GLY A 795 20.59 12.82 -31.11
CA GLY A 795 21.75 13.57 -30.64
C GLY A 795 21.57 14.11 -29.21
N SER A 796 20.36 14.54 -28.87
CA SER A 796 20.05 15.05 -27.54
C SER A 796 20.10 13.96 -26.44
N PHE A 797 20.11 12.68 -26.80
CA PHE A 797 20.09 11.54 -25.88
C PHE A 797 21.34 10.65 -25.93
N VAL A 798 22.41 11.08 -26.58
CA VAL A 798 23.64 10.27 -26.71
C VAL A 798 24.25 9.96 -25.33
N ASN A 799 24.41 10.98 -24.49
CA ASN A 799 25.00 10.88 -23.15
C ASN A 799 24.12 11.51 -22.09
N ARG A 800 22.79 11.32 -22.22
CA ARG A 800 21.85 11.91 -21.26
C ARG A 800 21.74 11.03 -20.02
N SER A 801 21.96 11.66 -18.86
CA SER A 801 21.73 11.01 -17.55
C SER A 801 20.98 11.93 -16.60
N PHE A 802 20.47 11.34 -15.55
CA PHE A 802 19.83 12.01 -14.41
C PHE A 802 19.99 11.14 -13.18
N TRP A 803 19.80 11.72 -12.01
CA TRP A 803 19.84 10.99 -10.76
C TRP A 803 18.45 10.60 -10.30
N THR A 804 18.34 9.43 -9.70
CA THR A 804 17.15 9.01 -8.94
C THR A 804 17.56 8.83 -7.50
N ASN A 805 16.93 9.56 -6.60
CA ASN A 805 17.22 9.51 -5.16
C ASN A 805 16.07 8.82 -4.44
N ASN A 806 16.39 8.21 -3.30
CA ASN A 806 15.39 7.74 -2.35
C ASN A 806 15.07 8.88 -1.37
N PRO A 807 13.86 9.47 -1.44
CA PRO A 807 13.50 10.58 -0.55
C PRO A 807 13.15 10.14 0.87
N TYR A 808 13.15 8.84 1.17
CA TYR A 808 12.72 8.29 2.45
C TYR A 808 13.89 7.77 3.29
N SER A 809 13.66 7.64 4.59
CA SER A 809 14.63 7.09 5.57
C SER A 809 14.65 5.55 5.62
N ARG A 810 13.94 4.87 4.73
CA ARG A 810 13.91 3.41 4.58
C ARG A 810 14.42 2.98 3.22
N GLU A 811 14.82 1.73 3.08
CA GLU A 811 15.08 1.12 1.78
C GLU A 811 13.79 1.07 0.94
N VAL A 812 13.91 1.38 -0.36
CA VAL A 812 12.77 1.39 -1.27
C VAL A 812 13.11 0.72 -2.60
N ARG A 813 12.11 0.08 -3.18
CA ARG A 813 12.17 -0.39 -4.57
C ARG A 813 11.63 0.69 -5.48
N VAL A 814 12.50 1.21 -6.33
CA VAL A 814 12.18 2.28 -7.28
C VAL A 814 11.89 1.68 -8.65
N ASN A 815 10.85 2.17 -9.29
CA ASN A 815 10.57 1.96 -10.71
C ASN A 815 10.71 3.29 -11.45
N VAL A 816 11.46 3.29 -12.56
CA VAL A 816 11.60 4.45 -13.46
C VAL A 816 10.94 4.11 -14.78
N GLU A 817 9.99 4.91 -15.17
CA GLU A 817 9.28 4.75 -16.45
C GLU A 817 9.33 6.05 -17.28
N ALA A 818 9.12 5.93 -18.56
CA ALA A 818 9.06 7.09 -19.43
C ALA A 818 7.89 7.00 -20.39
N THR A 819 7.15 8.09 -20.48
CA THR A 819 6.04 8.26 -21.41
C THR A 819 6.49 9.12 -22.58
N LEU A 820 6.34 8.58 -23.78
CA LEU A 820 6.60 9.33 -25.01
C LEU A 820 5.41 10.20 -25.41
N PRO A 821 5.63 11.37 -25.99
CA PRO A 821 4.56 12.14 -26.59
C PRO A 821 3.89 11.36 -27.72
N PRO A 822 2.58 11.56 -27.94
CA PRO A 822 1.79 10.76 -28.89
C PRO A 822 2.39 10.66 -30.28
N PHE A 823 2.98 11.77 -30.78
CA PHE A 823 3.58 11.80 -32.13
C PHE A 823 4.84 10.92 -32.26
N LEU A 824 5.58 10.67 -31.17
CA LEU A 824 6.70 9.72 -31.15
C LEU A 824 6.21 8.29 -30.89
N ALA A 825 5.29 8.10 -29.94
CA ALA A 825 4.77 6.77 -29.60
C ALA A 825 4.10 6.10 -30.80
N GLN A 826 3.25 6.82 -31.55
CA GLN A 826 2.57 6.34 -32.74
C GLN A 826 3.53 5.99 -33.89
N ARG A 827 4.73 6.55 -33.86
CA ARG A 827 5.79 6.28 -34.85
C ARG A 827 6.76 5.18 -34.43
N GLY A 828 6.46 4.48 -33.31
CA GLY A 828 7.25 3.34 -32.87
C GLY A 828 8.55 3.69 -32.16
N TRP A 829 8.72 4.93 -31.71
CA TRP A 829 9.86 5.32 -30.86
C TRP A 829 9.78 4.63 -29.52
N GLN A 830 10.93 4.38 -28.91
CA GLN A 830 11.02 3.74 -27.58
C GLN A 830 12.06 4.46 -26.74
N VAL A 831 11.78 4.58 -25.44
CA VAL A 831 12.80 4.98 -24.45
C VAL A 831 13.58 3.75 -24.01
N VAL A 832 14.88 3.92 -23.80
CA VAL A 832 15.79 2.87 -23.36
C VAL A 832 16.57 3.38 -22.15
N PHE A 833 16.49 2.64 -21.03
CA PHE A 833 17.38 2.83 -19.89
C PHE A 833 18.60 1.92 -20.06
N ARG A 834 19.81 2.53 -20.05
CA ARG A 834 21.06 1.84 -20.39
C ARG A 834 21.77 1.25 -19.18
N ASN A 835 21.25 1.46 -17.98
CA ASN A 835 21.85 0.97 -16.74
C ASN A 835 21.80 -0.57 -16.66
N PRO A 836 22.84 -1.23 -16.13
CA PRO A 836 22.76 -2.64 -15.74
C PRO A 836 21.63 -2.86 -14.72
N GLY A 837 20.79 -3.87 -14.95
CA GLY A 837 19.63 -4.15 -14.10
C GLY A 837 18.36 -3.37 -14.45
N GLY A 838 18.41 -2.53 -15.50
CA GLY A 838 17.21 -1.86 -16.04
C GLY A 838 16.66 -0.72 -15.19
N ALA A 839 15.36 -0.50 -15.34
CA ALA A 839 14.62 0.64 -14.79
C ALA A 839 14.02 0.39 -13.38
N THR A 840 14.06 -0.83 -12.88
CA THR A 840 13.59 -1.18 -11.53
C THR A 840 14.76 -1.64 -10.68
N PHE A 841 14.94 -1.03 -9.51
CA PHE A 841 16.07 -1.28 -8.61
C PHE A 841 15.75 -0.87 -7.18
N THR A 842 16.58 -1.34 -6.23
CA THR A 842 16.47 -0.95 -4.82
C THR A 842 17.46 0.14 -4.49
N LEU A 843 17.03 1.13 -3.72
CA LEU A 843 17.88 2.17 -3.14
C LEU A 843 17.86 2.10 -1.61
N PRO A 844 19.03 2.16 -0.94
CA PRO A 844 19.08 2.26 0.51
C PRO A 844 18.48 3.59 0.98
N PRO A 845 18.25 3.75 2.30
CA PRO A 845 17.78 5.02 2.86
C PRO A 845 18.61 6.20 2.36
N ARG A 846 17.96 7.25 1.82
CA ARG A 846 18.61 8.44 1.26
C ARG A 846 19.67 8.16 0.18
N GLY A 847 19.70 6.95 -0.35
CA GLY A 847 20.61 6.55 -1.42
C GLY A 847 20.24 7.15 -2.78
N SER A 848 21.20 7.18 -3.70
CA SER A 848 20.98 7.69 -5.05
C SER A 848 21.61 6.80 -6.11
N ARG A 849 21.08 6.85 -7.33
CA ARG A 849 21.61 6.15 -8.50
C ARG A 849 21.52 7.02 -9.74
N GLU A 850 22.63 7.10 -10.48
CA GLU A 850 22.63 7.71 -11.80
C GLU A 850 21.93 6.80 -12.81
N MET A 851 20.99 7.36 -13.56
CA MET A 851 20.23 6.69 -14.61
C MET A 851 20.65 7.24 -15.96
N GLN A 852 20.97 6.34 -16.89
CA GLN A 852 21.30 6.69 -18.27
C GLN A 852 20.08 6.43 -19.16
N ILE A 853 19.60 7.46 -19.84
CA ILE A 853 18.46 7.39 -20.73
C ILE A 853 18.87 7.54 -22.19
N GLY A 854 18.24 6.82 -23.08
CA GLY A 854 18.41 6.90 -24.51
C GLY A 854 17.12 6.70 -25.28
N LEU A 855 17.16 6.89 -26.57
CA LEU A 855 16.05 6.63 -27.47
C LEU A 855 16.42 5.60 -28.53
N LYS A 856 15.47 4.74 -28.87
CA LYS A 856 15.48 3.93 -30.08
C LYS A 856 14.55 4.60 -31.09
N ALA A 857 15.09 4.94 -32.26
CA ALA A 857 14.33 5.61 -33.29
C ALA A 857 13.18 4.78 -33.83
N GLY A 858 12.06 5.42 -34.05
CA GLY A 858 10.95 4.96 -34.88
C GLY A 858 10.95 5.65 -36.24
N ALA A 859 9.76 5.82 -36.84
CA ALA A 859 9.62 6.58 -38.06
C ALA A 859 9.89 8.08 -37.83
N ASP A 860 10.25 8.78 -38.89
CA ASP A 860 10.57 10.21 -38.86
C ASP A 860 9.35 11.08 -38.48
N PHE A 861 9.65 12.24 -37.92
CA PHE A 861 8.66 13.26 -37.55
C PHE A 861 9.17 14.66 -37.97
N SER A 862 8.27 15.60 -38.09
CA SER A 862 8.55 16.96 -38.49
C SER A 862 8.42 17.98 -37.34
N ALA A 863 8.99 19.16 -37.49
CA ALA A 863 8.74 20.27 -36.58
C ALA A 863 7.23 20.62 -36.44
N ALA A 864 6.45 20.40 -37.51
CA ALA A 864 5.02 20.60 -37.46
C ALA A 864 4.28 19.60 -36.56
N ASP A 865 4.74 18.34 -36.51
CA ASP A 865 4.19 17.35 -35.58
C ASP A 865 4.44 17.75 -34.11
N VAL A 866 5.62 18.30 -33.82
CA VAL A 866 5.98 18.79 -32.49
C VAL A 866 5.13 20.00 -32.11
N LEU A 867 4.95 20.96 -33.04
CA LEU A 867 4.10 22.15 -32.83
C LEU A 867 2.63 21.73 -32.58
N ALA A 868 2.12 20.75 -33.34
CA ALA A 868 0.77 20.23 -33.15
C ALA A 868 0.58 19.56 -31.79
N ALA A 869 1.61 18.95 -31.24
CA ALA A 869 1.57 18.35 -29.91
C ALA A 869 1.53 19.39 -28.77
N GLY A 870 2.05 20.62 -29.01
CA GLY A 870 2.03 21.70 -28.02
C GLY A 870 2.62 21.29 -26.68
N ASN A 871 1.85 21.45 -25.61
CA ASN A 871 2.27 21.09 -24.26
C ASN A 871 2.49 19.58 -24.07
N LEU A 872 1.95 18.73 -24.95
CA LEU A 872 2.14 17.28 -24.93
C LEU A 872 3.40 16.83 -25.67
N SER A 873 4.35 17.74 -25.99
CA SER A 873 5.60 17.40 -26.69
C SER A 873 6.70 16.87 -25.78
N GLY A 874 6.42 16.63 -24.49
CA GLY A 874 7.40 16.15 -23.51
C GLY A 874 7.59 14.64 -23.53
N ILE A 875 8.84 14.17 -23.40
CA ILE A 875 9.19 12.82 -22.96
C ILE A 875 9.27 12.89 -21.45
N VAL A 876 8.24 12.39 -20.79
CA VAL A 876 8.10 12.50 -19.32
C VAL A 876 8.67 11.26 -18.66
N VAL A 877 9.74 11.43 -17.89
CA VAL A 877 10.34 10.38 -17.07
C VAL A 877 9.83 10.54 -15.65
N LYS A 878 9.30 9.45 -15.10
CA LYS A 878 8.78 9.39 -13.74
C LYS A 878 9.54 8.37 -12.93
N ALA A 879 9.85 8.69 -11.69
CA ALA A 879 10.34 7.75 -10.70
C ALA A 879 9.23 7.51 -9.66
N SER A 880 8.92 6.25 -9.41
CA SER A 880 7.85 5.84 -8.50
C SER A 880 8.29 4.76 -7.52
N ILE A 881 7.61 4.70 -6.38
CA ILE A 881 7.69 3.65 -5.37
C ILE A 881 6.27 3.14 -5.18
N ASP A 882 6.04 1.85 -5.46
CA ASP A 882 4.71 1.23 -5.35
C ASP A 882 3.61 2.07 -6.05
N GLY A 883 3.91 2.56 -7.26
CA GLY A 883 3.02 3.40 -8.07
C GLY A 883 3.03 4.89 -7.71
N TYR A 884 3.45 5.27 -6.50
CA TYR A 884 3.53 6.66 -6.07
C TYR A 884 4.69 7.39 -6.74
N VAL A 885 4.36 8.36 -7.60
CA VAL A 885 5.35 9.18 -8.31
C VAL A 885 5.92 10.22 -7.35
N PHE A 886 7.20 10.07 -7.02
CA PHE A 886 7.91 10.95 -6.09
C PHE A 886 8.83 11.96 -6.79
N GLY A 887 8.87 11.96 -8.11
CA GLY A 887 9.61 12.94 -8.91
C GLY A 887 9.81 12.49 -10.34
N GLY A 888 10.34 13.39 -11.14
CA GLY A 888 10.62 13.09 -12.54
C GLY A 888 11.34 14.22 -13.28
N ILE A 889 11.60 14.00 -14.55
CA ILE A 889 12.21 14.93 -15.48
C ILE A 889 11.42 14.91 -16.79
N THR A 890 11.21 16.08 -17.38
CA THR A 890 10.60 16.18 -18.71
C THR A 890 11.60 16.67 -19.74
N TYR A 891 11.80 15.88 -20.77
CA TYR A 891 12.56 16.29 -21.94
C TYR A 891 11.60 16.86 -22.98
N ARG A 892 11.49 18.19 -23.04
CA ARG A 892 10.58 18.91 -23.94
C ARG A 892 11.14 18.93 -25.35
N VAL A 893 10.48 18.26 -26.30
CA VAL A 893 10.87 18.31 -27.70
C VAL A 893 10.55 19.70 -28.26
N ASP A 894 11.60 20.45 -28.63
CA ASP A 894 11.48 21.82 -29.12
C ASP A 894 11.62 21.86 -30.65
N PRO A 895 10.58 22.30 -31.37
CA PRO A 895 10.59 22.34 -32.82
C PRO A 895 11.57 23.38 -33.40
N THR A 896 12.03 24.34 -32.62
CA THR A 896 12.95 25.40 -33.06
C THR A 896 14.42 24.95 -32.97
N LEU A 897 14.72 23.98 -32.10
CA LEU A 897 16.07 23.45 -31.95
C LEU A 897 16.37 22.38 -33.00
N LYS A 898 17.35 22.61 -33.84
CA LYS A 898 17.80 21.65 -34.85
C LYS A 898 18.91 20.73 -34.39
N THR A 899 19.70 21.19 -33.42
CA THR A 899 20.81 20.48 -32.80
C THR A 899 20.63 20.46 -31.31
N PRO A 900 21.26 19.50 -30.58
CA PRO A 900 21.24 19.49 -29.10
C PRO A 900 21.66 20.85 -28.54
N PRO A 901 21.05 21.34 -27.47
CA PRO A 901 21.46 22.55 -26.79
C PRO A 901 22.90 22.44 -26.29
N VAL A 902 23.64 23.55 -26.31
CA VAL A 902 24.99 23.61 -25.72
C VAL A 902 24.83 23.78 -24.21
N GLU A 903 25.30 22.80 -23.44
CA GLU A 903 25.30 22.83 -21.98
C GLU A 903 26.65 23.17 -21.36
N VAL A 904 27.73 23.10 -22.14
CA VAL A 904 29.11 23.42 -21.72
C VAL A 904 29.74 24.29 -22.75
N LEU A 905 30.35 25.41 -22.32
CA LEU A 905 31.16 26.23 -23.24
C LEU A 905 32.40 25.44 -23.66
N PRO A 906 32.76 25.46 -24.95
CA PRO A 906 34.04 24.92 -25.41
C PRO A 906 35.19 25.62 -24.66
N SER A 907 36.12 24.85 -24.08
CA SER A 907 37.25 25.41 -23.35
C SER A 907 38.06 26.30 -24.29
N ALA A 908 38.21 27.59 -23.96
CA ALA A 908 39.08 28.50 -24.65
C ALA A 908 40.53 28.12 -24.30
N GLY A 909 41.18 27.26 -25.06
CA GLY A 909 42.60 26.99 -24.92
C GLY A 909 43.04 25.54 -25.04
N SER A 910 42.93 24.96 -26.19
CA SER A 910 43.93 24.03 -26.71
C SER A 910 44.15 24.39 -28.19
N SER A 911 45.33 24.91 -28.48
CA SER A 911 45.75 25.20 -29.82
C SER A 911 46.01 23.94 -30.63
N GLY A 912 44.94 23.26 -30.95
CA GLY A 912 44.94 22.20 -31.95
C GLY A 912 43.70 22.41 -32.80
N ASP A 913 43.86 22.61 -34.07
CA ASP A 913 42.82 22.97 -35.03
C ASP A 913 41.62 22.02 -35.13
N CYS A 914 41.60 20.93 -34.40
CA CYS A 914 40.50 19.95 -34.34
C CYS A 914 39.37 20.33 -33.39
N ASN A 915 39.52 21.34 -32.55
CA ASN A 915 38.52 21.76 -31.57
C ASN A 915 37.71 22.98 -31.96
N LYS A 916 37.76 23.38 -33.21
CA LYS A 916 36.90 24.46 -33.70
C LYS A 916 35.51 23.91 -33.97
N ASN A 917 34.70 23.96 -32.94
CA ASN A 917 33.25 23.80 -32.92
C ASN A 917 32.68 22.39 -32.80
N ALA A 918 31.94 22.15 -31.70
CA ALA A 918 30.95 21.05 -31.62
C ALA A 918 30.02 21.04 -32.85
N ALA A 919 29.73 22.21 -33.45
CA ALA A 919 29.01 22.34 -34.72
C ALA A 919 29.77 21.72 -35.90
N LYS A 920 31.14 21.79 -35.95
CA LYS A 920 31.90 21.12 -36.96
C LYS A 920 32.06 19.62 -36.73
N LEU A 921 32.07 19.17 -35.46
CA LEU A 921 32.02 17.73 -35.16
C LEU A 921 30.72 17.08 -35.64
N ILE A 922 29.61 17.76 -35.50
CA ILE A 922 28.32 17.36 -36.05
C ILE A 922 28.31 17.46 -37.59
N GLU A 923 29.04 18.37 -38.15
CA GLU A 923 29.21 18.51 -39.59
C GLU A 923 30.14 17.43 -40.19
N CYS A 924 31.16 16.99 -39.45
CA CYS A 924 31.98 15.83 -39.81
C CYS A 924 31.23 14.50 -39.68
N LEU A 925 30.20 14.44 -38.85
CA LEU A 925 29.26 13.28 -38.72
C LEU A 925 28.15 13.28 -39.77
N LYS A 926 28.21 14.19 -40.77
CA LYS A 926 27.36 14.10 -41.97
C LYS A 926 27.74 12.89 -42.81
N LEU A 927 27.29 11.75 -42.36
CA LEU A 927 27.23 10.56 -43.20
C LEU A 927 26.30 10.86 -44.36
N PRO A 928 26.70 10.57 -45.61
CA PRO A 928 25.89 10.87 -46.81
C PRO A 928 24.52 10.15 -46.64
N ALA A 929 23.45 10.89 -46.85
CA ALA A 929 22.07 10.43 -46.77
C ALA A 929 21.82 9.39 -47.89
N GLY A 930 22.24 8.19 -47.71
CA GLY A 930 22.08 7.13 -48.73
C GLY A 930 22.62 5.76 -48.32
N GLU A 931 23.53 5.68 -47.39
CA GLU A 931 24.26 4.42 -47.10
C GLU A 931 23.95 3.75 -45.75
N ILE A 932 23.05 4.26 -44.93
CA ILE A 932 22.68 3.60 -43.67
C ILE A 932 21.45 2.73 -43.91
N LYS A 933 21.65 1.55 -44.43
CA LYS A 933 20.57 0.51 -44.46
C LYS A 933 20.44 -0.32 -43.21
N SER A 934 21.43 -0.39 -42.36
CA SER A 934 21.31 -0.94 -40.98
C SER A 934 22.61 -0.67 -40.20
N VAL A 935 22.53 0.00 -39.08
CA VAL A 935 23.62 -0.02 -38.09
C VAL A 935 23.16 -0.90 -36.93
N CYS A 936 23.67 -2.13 -36.87
CA CYS A 936 23.48 -3.00 -35.73
C CYS A 936 24.56 -2.64 -34.69
N VAL A 937 24.24 -1.76 -33.77
CA VAL A 937 25.15 -1.38 -32.68
C VAL A 937 25.08 -2.43 -31.60
N LYS A 938 25.96 -3.43 -31.61
CA LYS A 938 26.09 -4.44 -30.56
C LYS A 938 26.89 -3.98 -29.34
N LYS A 939 27.77 -3.01 -29.47
CA LYS A 939 28.52 -2.39 -28.36
C LYS A 939 29.20 -1.16 -28.92
N VAL A 940 28.92 0.03 -28.41
CA VAL A 940 29.73 1.22 -28.72
C VAL A 940 30.64 1.46 -27.54
N THR A 941 31.86 0.93 -27.65
CA THR A 941 33.01 1.60 -27.09
C THR A 941 33.49 2.52 -28.22
N VAL A 942 33.22 3.80 -28.16
CA VAL A 942 33.76 4.73 -29.14
C VAL A 942 35.19 5.09 -28.68
N GLU A 943 36.15 4.28 -29.04
CA GLU A 943 37.51 4.74 -29.21
C GLU A 943 37.54 5.47 -30.56
N ILE A 944 37.47 6.80 -30.56
CA ILE A 944 37.66 7.59 -31.76
C ILE A 944 39.15 7.76 -31.93
N GLU A 945 39.81 6.85 -32.61
CA GLU A 945 41.13 7.07 -33.16
C GLU A 945 40.96 7.90 -34.44
N PHE A 946 41.24 9.19 -34.37
CA PHE A 946 41.29 10.08 -35.54
C PHE A 946 42.59 9.81 -36.29
N LYS A 947 42.57 8.85 -37.18
CA LYS A 947 43.55 8.77 -38.27
C LYS A 947 42.88 9.34 -39.51
N ASP A 948 43.50 10.39 -40.04
CA ASP A 948 43.15 11.00 -41.33
C ASP A 948 41.84 11.81 -41.39
N CYS A 949 41.71 12.81 -40.52
CA CYS A 949 40.97 14.01 -40.90
C CYS A 949 42.00 15.09 -41.29
N ASP A 950 42.30 15.21 -42.55
CA ASP A 950 42.91 16.42 -43.10
C ASP A 950 41.92 17.57 -42.94
N CYS A 951 42.13 18.38 -41.89
CA CYS A 951 41.48 19.70 -41.79
C CYS A 951 42.37 20.77 -42.29
#